data_81654afaf0f918206fff4b010214a803
#
_entry.id   81654afaf0f918206fff4b010214a803
#
_cell.length_a   1.000
_cell.length_b   1.000
_cell.length_c   1.000
_cell.angle_alpha   90.00
_cell.angle_beta   90.00
_cell.angle_gamma   90.00
#
_symmetry.space_group_name_H-M   'P 1'
#
loop_
_entity.id
_entity.type
_entity.pdbx_description
1 polymer ?
#
loop_
_entity_poly.entity_id
_entity_poly.type
_entity_poly.pdbx_seq_one_letter_code
_entity_poly.pdbx_strand_id
1 'polypeptide(L)'
;VGTGGFGIFLSRAHGATSIAPAVVEKILDDLLEHDLSCAPHVAARLAVELSGDPQTILAVAARLDADQRRGLRALPSPLPMVPSVEALFAQLELDDRDRAVLVAVSLRLDDRLDPLVDFAGRSAAELAGGPLGSLLDIHAGRVRLADPRLAIWLRATTTSSMAAAVHSRLHRLFDARGERVDADWHGARAAVHGEPVTAGELTRIAREHSEAGLSERAFHLAAEAAAHSSGIERDEATLVAGVAAIAAGYAVEAACRLGSLFPDGDELYRLQGLGGLLVAEAHLRGSVPEVDTSVVQPRIDDDAHWYSWARASAFAAMLCAERGDRRGMRSWLEALRRASGRVDADSELRDPVVALAWLVIGDGETDDVRGTGPLSGSMLLALRAAVEGDVDRALRLLAAGDSAIGVEVDPFVAGFELSPLVAAYRGIVEVLLLMWRGDIGAARDRMLSAALELPVAVPFAGLGVVIARRLDLAVLGHLGPFAKALTAALPAPSRIDQLVDRGIEAFLAGNSAEAASCMRLWRDRGAPQPTLSVPGLEEAIVVTHGASWRPHRIEPPEIALAQRLRVQITSCSDDEWRVERPLVVAAARTLTSPFSRGRVEAMIGTRSLIKGDIAIGREHLSMARNLLEVSGATAWARAIAARLDRVEVADGAAVAGDPLSSCRRVWESMLTARELEVAMLAVGGASNRDIADSLHVSVRTVEVHLGRVFAKLEVRTRVELTVLAHRIGQFV
;
A
#
# COMPACT_ATOMS: atom_id res chain seq x y z
N VAL A 1 27.24 -20.32 0.60
CA VAL A 1 25.97 -20.28 -0.01
C VAL A 1 25.94 -19.03 -0.87
N GLY A 2 26.26 -19.16 -2.18
CA GLY A 2 26.45 -18.03 -3.07
C GLY A 2 25.13 -17.53 -3.63
N THR A 3 24.71 -16.34 -3.27
CA THR A 3 23.63 -15.60 -3.90
C THR A 3 24.17 -14.91 -5.14
N GLY A 4 24.26 -15.63 -6.25
CA GLY A 4 24.54 -15.05 -7.55
C GLY A 4 23.29 -14.41 -8.15
N GLY A 5 23.38 -13.19 -8.64
CA GLY A 5 22.25 -12.36 -9.04
C GLY A 5 22.13 -12.00 -10.51
N PHE A 6 20.93 -11.81 -10.99
CA PHE A 6 20.63 -11.08 -12.23
C PHE A 6 21.21 -9.67 -12.18
N GLY A 7 21.93 -9.25 -13.20
CA GLY A 7 22.76 -8.05 -13.19
C GLY A 7 22.12 -6.74 -12.72
N ILE A 8 20.83 -6.55 -12.75
CA ILE A 8 20.13 -5.37 -12.23
C ILE A 8 19.17 -5.73 -11.09
N PHE A 9 18.69 -6.98 -11.04
CA PHE A 9 17.71 -7.44 -10.04
C PHE A 9 18.32 -7.81 -8.70
N LEU A 10 19.65 -7.90 -8.58
CA LEU A 10 20.35 -8.36 -7.39
C LEU A 10 21.11 -7.29 -6.64
N SER A 11 21.02 -6.08 -7.08
CA SER A 11 21.46 -4.91 -6.32
C SER A 11 20.85 -4.84 -4.91
N ARG A 12 19.69 -5.48 -4.68
CA ARG A 12 18.96 -5.41 -3.41
C ARG A 12 19.55 -6.22 -2.25
N ALA A 13 20.28 -7.28 -2.51
CA ALA A 13 20.84 -8.10 -1.43
C ALA A 13 22.21 -7.61 -0.91
N HIS A 14 22.95 -6.77 -1.66
CA HIS A 14 24.27 -6.29 -1.29
C HIS A 14 24.53 -4.84 -1.76
N GLY A 15 24.00 -3.86 -1.03
CA GLY A 15 24.47 -2.48 -1.12
C GLY A 15 24.13 -1.71 -2.39
N ALA A 16 22.95 -1.93 -2.95
CA ALA A 16 22.44 -1.04 -3.98
C ALA A 16 22.18 0.34 -3.41
N THR A 17 22.56 1.35 -4.14
CA THR A 17 22.24 2.75 -3.89
C THR A 17 20.71 2.88 -3.78
N SER A 18 20.22 2.90 -2.54
CA SER A 18 18.83 3.23 -2.25
C SER A 18 18.63 4.67 -2.73
N ILE A 19 17.78 4.87 -3.71
CA ILE A 19 17.41 6.22 -4.13
C ILE A 19 16.65 6.87 -2.98
N ALA A 20 17.03 8.10 -2.65
CA ALA A 20 16.37 8.84 -1.58
C ALA A 20 14.86 9.00 -1.92
N PRO A 21 13.95 8.76 -0.95
CA PRO A 21 12.51 8.85 -1.18
C PRO A 21 12.07 10.16 -1.82
N ALA A 22 12.69 11.28 -1.45
CA ALA A 22 12.40 12.61 -2.02
C ALA A 22 12.68 12.70 -3.54
N VAL A 23 13.67 11.95 -4.03
CA VAL A 23 13.95 11.90 -5.49
C VAL A 23 12.85 11.15 -6.21
N VAL A 24 12.36 10.05 -5.62
CA VAL A 24 11.27 9.28 -6.21
C VAL A 24 9.95 10.05 -6.15
N GLU A 25 9.67 10.76 -5.05
CA GLU A 25 8.47 11.63 -4.97
C GLU A 25 8.47 12.68 -6.10
N LYS A 26 9.62 13.27 -6.42
CA LYS A 26 9.74 14.20 -7.55
C LYS A 26 9.50 13.51 -8.90
N ILE A 27 10.06 12.32 -9.10
CA ILE A 27 9.84 11.54 -10.33
C ILE A 27 8.36 11.18 -10.48
N LEU A 28 7.69 10.81 -9.38
CA LEU A 28 6.27 10.51 -9.38
C LEU A 28 5.43 11.73 -9.75
N ASP A 29 5.83 12.93 -9.30
CA ASP A 29 5.15 14.17 -9.64
C ASP A 29 5.31 14.50 -11.12
N ASP A 30 6.54 14.43 -11.65
CA ASP A 30 6.84 14.62 -13.07
C ASP A 30 6.05 13.62 -13.95
N LEU A 31 5.94 12.36 -13.54
CA LEU A 31 5.15 11.32 -14.23
C LEU A 31 3.64 11.62 -14.20
N LEU A 32 3.13 12.07 -13.07
CA LEU A 32 1.71 12.44 -12.91
C LEU A 32 1.34 13.65 -13.76
N GLU A 33 2.21 14.65 -13.87
CA GLU A 33 2.00 15.83 -14.72
C GLU A 33 1.88 15.48 -16.22
N HIS A 34 2.46 14.34 -16.63
CA HIS A 34 2.42 13.86 -18.01
C HIS A 34 1.40 12.72 -18.25
N ASP A 35 0.49 12.46 -17.32
CA ASP A 35 -0.48 11.33 -17.37
C ASP A 35 0.19 9.94 -17.49
N LEU A 36 1.42 9.81 -17.01
CA LEU A 36 2.23 8.59 -17.02
C LEU A 36 2.37 7.97 -15.63
N SER A 37 1.30 7.95 -14.85
CA SER A 37 1.32 7.42 -13.49
C SER A 37 1.98 6.05 -13.40
N CYS A 38 2.98 5.93 -12.51
CA CYS A 38 3.67 4.68 -12.19
C CYS A 38 3.49 4.34 -10.71
N ALA A 39 3.46 3.04 -10.40
CA ALA A 39 3.58 2.59 -9.02
C ALA A 39 4.94 3.01 -8.44
N PRO A 40 5.04 3.36 -7.14
CA PRO A 40 6.29 3.87 -6.57
C PRO A 40 7.49 2.94 -6.73
N HIS A 41 7.31 1.62 -6.55
CA HIS A 41 8.38 0.63 -6.76
C HIS A 41 8.84 0.54 -8.23
N VAL A 42 7.93 0.76 -9.18
CA VAL A 42 8.26 0.84 -10.61
C VAL A 42 9.04 2.11 -10.91
N ALA A 43 8.59 3.26 -10.40
CA ALA A 43 9.29 4.53 -10.57
C ALA A 43 10.69 4.49 -9.93
N ALA A 44 10.83 3.89 -8.75
CA ALA A 44 12.13 3.68 -8.10
C ALA A 44 13.06 2.81 -8.95
N ARG A 45 12.54 1.75 -9.53
CA ARG A 45 13.30 0.86 -10.44
C ARG A 45 13.73 1.59 -11.71
N LEU A 46 12.83 2.31 -12.36
CA LEU A 46 13.16 3.14 -13.53
C LEU A 46 14.24 4.17 -13.19
N ALA A 47 14.17 4.79 -12.02
CA ALA A 47 15.17 5.75 -11.57
C ALA A 47 16.56 5.10 -11.41
N VAL A 48 16.65 3.88 -10.89
CA VAL A 48 17.92 3.13 -10.82
C VAL A 48 18.44 2.77 -12.21
N GLU A 49 17.60 2.14 -13.03
CA GLU A 49 17.99 1.62 -14.35
C GLU A 49 18.30 2.73 -15.38
N LEU A 50 17.77 3.94 -15.17
CA LEU A 50 17.93 5.07 -16.04
C LEU A 50 18.79 6.20 -15.44
N SER A 51 19.58 5.87 -14.39
CA SER A 51 20.53 6.79 -13.73
C SER A 51 19.85 8.09 -13.20
N GLY A 52 18.56 8.03 -12.88
CA GLY A 52 17.79 9.17 -12.36
C GLY A 52 17.50 10.27 -13.38
N ASP A 53 17.73 10.05 -14.68
CA ASP A 53 17.47 11.05 -15.71
C ASP A 53 15.96 11.23 -15.97
N PRO A 54 15.35 12.38 -15.61
CA PRO A 54 13.91 12.56 -15.69
C PRO A 54 13.35 12.46 -17.11
N GLN A 55 14.07 12.99 -18.10
CA GLN A 55 13.61 12.96 -19.49
C GLN A 55 13.60 11.54 -20.05
N THR A 56 14.64 10.76 -19.73
CA THR A 56 14.71 9.36 -20.13
C THR A 56 13.66 8.53 -19.42
N ILE A 57 13.40 8.79 -18.12
CA ILE A 57 12.35 8.12 -17.36
C ILE A 57 10.98 8.37 -17.98
N LEU A 58 10.64 9.62 -18.30
CA LEU A 58 9.38 9.97 -18.97
C LEU A 58 9.25 9.27 -20.34
N ALA A 59 10.31 9.30 -21.14
CA ALA A 59 10.32 8.67 -22.46
C ALA A 59 10.15 7.14 -22.40
N VAL A 60 10.76 6.48 -21.42
CA VAL A 60 10.61 5.04 -21.20
C VAL A 60 9.22 4.73 -20.66
N ALA A 61 8.74 5.46 -19.65
CA ALA A 61 7.42 5.29 -19.07
C ALA A 61 6.30 5.41 -20.12
N ALA A 62 6.45 6.31 -21.09
CA ALA A 62 5.52 6.46 -22.21
C ALA A 62 5.49 5.24 -23.15
N ARG A 63 6.52 4.41 -23.15
CA ARG A 63 6.59 3.17 -23.94
C ARG A 63 6.12 1.92 -23.19
N LEU A 64 5.99 2.00 -21.86
CA LEU A 64 5.46 0.94 -21.04
C LEU A 64 3.94 0.91 -21.12
N ASP A 65 3.35 -0.29 -21.10
CA ASP A 65 1.90 -0.43 -20.96
C ASP A 65 1.43 -0.05 -19.54
N ALA A 66 0.11 0.09 -19.38
CA ALA A 66 -0.47 0.51 -18.10
C ALA A 66 -0.18 -0.51 -16.97
N ASP A 67 -0.18 -1.80 -17.27
CA ASP A 67 0.03 -2.85 -16.27
C ASP A 67 1.50 -2.93 -15.85
N GLN A 68 2.44 -2.65 -16.76
CA GLN A 68 3.85 -2.48 -16.46
C GLN A 68 4.08 -1.28 -15.54
N ARG A 69 3.46 -0.14 -15.84
CA ARG A 69 3.56 1.06 -14.98
C ARG A 69 2.93 0.83 -13.61
N ARG A 70 1.87 0.05 -13.51
CA ARG A 70 1.24 -0.33 -12.23
C ARG A 70 2.04 -1.38 -11.44
N GLY A 71 3.04 -2.04 -12.05
CA GLY A 71 3.78 -3.14 -11.44
C GLY A 71 3.03 -4.47 -11.40
N LEU A 72 1.93 -4.59 -12.14
CA LEU A 72 1.15 -5.82 -12.27
C LEU A 72 1.68 -6.74 -13.36
N ARG A 73 2.54 -6.22 -14.20
CA ARG A 73 3.29 -6.92 -15.25
C ARG A 73 4.78 -6.63 -15.09
N ALA A 74 5.61 -7.63 -15.36
CA ALA A 74 7.06 -7.47 -15.36
C ALA A 74 7.51 -6.38 -16.34
N LEU A 75 8.50 -5.57 -15.94
CA LEU A 75 9.12 -4.66 -16.87
C LEU A 75 9.88 -5.44 -17.95
N PRO A 76 9.90 -4.95 -19.19
CA PRO A 76 10.68 -5.60 -20.25
C PRO A 76 12.16 -5.54 -19.90
N SER A 77 12.87 -6.62 -20.22
CA SER A 77 14.32 -6.71 -20.03
C SER A 77 14.99 -7.03 -21.38
N PRO A 78 15.68 -6.05 -21.97
CA PRO A 78 15.96 -4.69 -21.49
C PRO A 78 14.72 -3.77 -21.52
N LEU A 79 14.83 -2.61 -20.84
CA LEU A 79 13.85 -1.53 -21.01
C LEU A 79 13.81 -1.04 -22.48
N PRO A 80 12.71 -0.42 -22.92
CA PRO A 80 12.60 0.08 -24.30
C PRO A 80 13.68 1.10 -24.63
N MET A 81 14.29 0.97 -25.80
CA MET A 81 15.20 1.97 -26.35
C MET A 81 14.44 3.26 -26.61
N VAL A 82 14.99 4.39 -26.18
CA VAL A 82 14.48 5.74 -26.42
C VAL A 82 15.57 6.64 -27.00
N PRO A 83 15.18 7.74 -27.73
CA PRO A 83 16.16 8.59 -28.40
C PRO A 83 17.23 9.20 -27.49
N SER A 84 16.89 9.49 -26.22
CA SER A 84 17.85 9.99 -25.23
C SER A 84 18.94 8.97 -24.91
N VAL A 85 18.61 7.68 -24.79
CA VAL A 85 19.58 6.60 -24.59
C VAL A 85 20.41 6.36 -25.84
N GLU A 86 19.79 6.37 -27.01
CA GLU A 86 20.49 6.24 -28.29
C GLU A 86 21.54 7.35 -28.48
N ALA A 87 21.17 8.61 -28.20
CA ALA A 87 22.06 9.75 -28.32
C ALA A 87 23.26 9.71 -27.38
N LEU A 88 23.11 9.12 -26.18
CA LEU A 88 24.21 8.96 -25.21
C LEU A 88 25.37 8.10 -25.76
N PHE A 89 25.04 7.07 -26.52
CA PHE A 89 26.00 6.09 -27.01
C PHE A 89 26.22 6.13 -28.53
N ALA A 90 25.67 7.16 -29.22
CA ALA A 90 25.77 7.29 -30.68
C ALA A 90 27.21 7.39 -31.22
N GLN A 91 28.14 7.91 -30.40
CA GLN A 91 29.54 8.07 -30.75
C GLN A 91 30.42 6.94 -30.19
N LEU A 92 29.83 5.91 -29.58
CA LEU A 92 30.57 4.82 -28.99
C LEU A 92 31.00 3.81 -30.07
N GLU A 93 32.27 3.86 -30.43
CA GLU A 93 32.89 2.89 -31.33
C GLU A 93 33.47 1.73 -30.54
N LEU A 94 32.99 0.53 -30.82
CA LEU A 94 33.43 -0.70 -30.17
C LEU A 94 33.85 -1.72 -31.26
N ASP A 95 35.00 -2.35 -31.09
CA ASP A 95 35.30 -3.53 -31.87
C ASP A 95 34.42 -4.72 -31.45
N ASP A 96 34.37 -5.78 -32.25
CA ASP A 96 33.52 -6.95 -32.00
C ASP A 96 33.86 -7.67 -30.69
N ARG A 97 35.15 -7.64 -30.25
CA ARG A 97 35.60 -8.27 -29.02
C ARG A 97 35.12 -7.48 -27.80
N ASP A 98 35.34 -6.18 -27.80
CA ASP A 98 34.91 -5.28 -26.73
C ASP A 98 33.40 -5.24 -26.63
N ARG A 99 32.70 -5.20 -27.77
CA ARG A 99 31.24 -5.32 -27.81
C ARG A 99 30.76 -6.63 -27.18
N ALA A 100 31.39 -7.79 -27.53
CA ALA A 100 31.03 -9.09 -26.98
C ALA A 100 31.23 -9.13 -25.45
N VAL A 101 32.29 -8.50 -24.92
CA VAL A 101 32.53 -8.41 -23.47
C VAL A 101 31.43 -7.60 -22.77
N LEU A 102 31.07 -6.44 -23.30
CA LEU A 102 29.99 -5.62 -22.71
C LEU A 102 28.62 -6.30 -22.82
N VAL A 103 28.35 -6.96 -23.94
CA VAL A 103 27.14 -7.78 -24.12
C VAL A 103 27.12 -8.91 -23.11
N ALA A 104 28.25 -9.61 -22.87
CA ALA A 104 28.34 -10.65 -21.85
C ALA A 104 28.01 -10.10 -20.45
N VAL A 105 28.52 -8.92 -20.06
CA VAL A 105 28.16 -8.27 -18.79
C VAL A 105 26.65 -8.01 -18.71
N SER A 106 26.00 -7.60 -19.81
CA SER A 106 24.55 -7.31 -19.84
C SER A 106 23.66 -8.55 -19.84
N LEU A 107 24.18 -9.73 -20.19
CA LEU A 107 23.42 -10.98 -20.32
C LEU A 107 23.62 -11.96 -19.16
N ARG A 108 24.66 -11.78 -18.35
CA ARG A 108 24.97 -12.68 -17.24
C ARG A 108 23.96 -12.59 -16.11
N LEU A 109 23.84 -13.69 -15.36
CA LEU A 109 22.99 -13.78 -14.17
C LEU A 109 23.66 -13.22 -12.91
N ASP A 110 24.98 -13.06 -12.91
CA ASP A 110 25.80 -12.59 -11.79
C ASP A 110 26.68 -11.39 -12.17
N ASP A 111 27.27 -10.76 -11.18
CA ASP A 111 28.20 -9.62 -11.33
C ASP A 111 29.65 -9.96 -10.95
N ARG A 112 29.99 -11.26 -10.84
CA ARG A 112 31.38 -11.69 -10.52
C ARG A 112 32.36 -11.33 -11.63
N LEU A 113 33.52 -10.86 -11.26
CA LEU A 113 34.56 -10.44 -12.19
C LEU A 113 35.25 -11.65 -12.89
N ASP A 114 35.53 -12.72 -12.14
CA ASP A 114 36.30 -13.85 -12.64
C ASP A 114 35.74 -14.50 -13.92
N PRO A 115 34.43 -14.81 -14.03
CA PRO A 115 33.90 -15.33 -15.28
C PRO A 115 34.07 -14.38 -16.47
N LEU A 116 34.06 -13.06 -16.22
CA LEU A 116 34.27 -12.08 -17.29
C LEU A 116 35.73 -12.02 -17.72
N VAL A 117 36.68 -12.13 -16.80
CA VAL A 117 38.12 -12.23 -17.09
C VAL A 117 38.40 -13.43 -17.99
N ASP A 118 37.84 -14.59 -17.66
CA ASP A 118 37.97 -15.82 -18.48
C ASP A 118 37.29 -15.65 -19.85
N PHE A 119 36.08 -15.04 -19.87
CA PHE A 119 35.36 -14.76 -21.11
C PHE A 119 36.15 -13.79 -22.01
N ALA A 120 36.71 -12.72 -21.47
CA ALA A 120 37.44 -11.73 -22.22
C ALA A 120 38.82 -12.19 -22.68
N GLY A 121 39.42 -13.14 -21.92
CA GLY A 121 40.81 -13.54 -22.07
C GLY A 121 41.78 -12.40 -21.79
N ARG A 122 41.40 -11.51 -20.84
CA ARG A 122 42.16 -10.34 -20.39
C ARG A 122 42.15 -10.30 -18.87
N SER A 123 43.22 -9.80 -18.26
CA SER A 123 43.25 -9.60 -16.82
C SER A 123 42.29 -8.48 -16.36
N ALA A 124 41.95 -8.47 -15.07
CA ALA A 124 41.13 -7.41 -14.46
C ALA A 124 41.77 -6.03 -14.65
N ALA A 125 43.11 -5.93 -14.59
CA ALA A 125 43.85 -4.69 -14.79
C ALA A 125 43.75 -4.20 -16.27
N GLU A 126 43.79 -5.10 -17.23
CA GLU A 126 43.61 -4.76 -18.64
C GLU A 126 42.18 -4.35 -18.98
N LEU A 127 41.18 -4.94 -18.31
CA LEU A 127 39.79 -4.51 -18.43
C LEU A 127 39.57 -3.12 -17.84
N ALA A 128 40.14 -2.87 -16.66
CA ALA A 128 39.99 -1.58 -15.97
C ALA A 128 40.83 -0.44 -16.60
N GLY A 129 42.00 -0.76 -17.14
CA GLY A 129 42.89 0.23 -17.75
C GLY A 129 42.78 0.41 -19.26
N GLY A 130 41.98 -0.44 -19.92
CA GLY A 130 41.79 -0.44 -21.38
C GLY A 130 40.60 0.44 -21.85
N PRO A 131 40.18 0.30 -23.11
CA PRO A 131 39.08 1.04 -23.70
C PRO A 131 37.74 0.85 -22.95
N LEU A 132 37.58 -0.30 -22.32
CA LEU A 132 36.39 -0.65 -21.54
C LEU A 132 36.37 -0.05 -20.12
N GLY A 133 37.49 0.48 -19.63
CA GLY A 133 37.62 0.96 -18.25
C GLY A 133 36.66 2.07 -17.85
N SER A 134 36.26 2.91 -18.81
CA SER A 134 35.25 3.95 -18.57
C SER A 134 33.79 3.44 -18.67
N LEU A 135 33.59 2.25 -19.23
CA LEU A 135 32.27 1.65 -19.44
C LEU A 135 31.96 0.57 -18.40
N LEU A 136 32.95 0.12 -17.65
CA LEU A 136 32.85 -0.92 -16.62
C LEU A 136 33.17 -0.32 -15.25
N ASP A 137 32.30 -0.57 -14.29
CA ASP A 137 32.59 -0.39 -12.88
C ASP A 137 33.09 -1.71 -12.29
N ILE A 138 34.40 -1.75 -11.99
CA ILE A 138 35.07 -2.95 -11.47
C ILE A 138 35.50 -2.67 -10.05
N HIS A 139 34.82 -3.30 -9.09
CA HIS A 139 35.09 -3.10 -7.66
C HIS A 139 34.87 -4.39 -6.86
N ALA A 140 35.79 -4.70 -5.94
CA ALA A 140 35.68 -5.80 -4.98
C ALA A 140 35.34 -7.17 -5.61
N GLY A 141 35.98 -7.51 -6.76
CA GLY A 141 35.73 -8.77 -7.46
C GLY A 141 34.39 -8.83 -8.21
N ARG A 142 33.75 -7.68 -8.39
CA ARG A 142 32.50 -7.51 -9.16
C ARG A 142 32.71 -6.61 -10.34
N VAL A 143 31.85 -6.77 -11.34
CA VAL A 143 31.87 -5.97 -12.55
C VAL A 143 30.44 -5.66 -12.99
N ARG A 144 30.19 -4.38 -13.27
CA ARG A 144 28.92 -3.87 -13.78
C ARG A 144 29.17 -2.89 -14.92
N LEU A 145 28.13 -2.59 -15.68
CA LEU A 145 28.20 -1.45 -16.58
C LEU A 145 28.20 -0.15 -15.75
N ALA A 146 29.11 0.76 -16.03
CA ALA A 146 29.23 2.05 -15.33
C ALA A 146 27.96 2.90 -15.47
N ASP A 147 27.31 2.86 -16.63
CA ASP A 147 25.98 3.42 -16.86
C ASP A 147 24.99 2.28 -17.18
N PRO A 148 23.97 2.05 -16.37
CA PRO A 148 22.98 1.00 -16.61
C PRO A 148 22.26 1.13 -17.97
N ARG A 149 22.09 2.36 -18.48
CA ARG A 149 21.47 2.63 -19.79
C ARG A 149 22.23 2.01 -20.94
N LEU A 150 23.54 1.75 -20.77
CA LEU A 150 24.36 1.06 -21.76
C LEU A 150 23.84 -0.36 -22.04
N ALA A 151 23.28 -1.06 -21.05
CA ALA A 151 22.65 -2.37 -21.26
C ALA A 151 21.48 -2.29 -22.25
N ILE A 152 20.67 -1.24 -22.17
CA ILE A 152 19.54 -1.01 -23.08
C ILE A 152 20.07 -0.84 -24.53
N TRP A 153 21.06 0.02 -24.67
CA TRP A 153 21.65 0.28 -25.98
C TRP A 153 22.33 -0.94 -26.59
N LEU A 154 23.15 -1.65 -25.82
CA LEU A 154 23.83 -2.87 -26.25
C LEU A 154 22.83 -3.92 -26.74
N ARG A 155 21.81 -4.23 -25.94
CA ARG A 155 20.84 -5.27 -26.27
C ARG A 155 19.94 -4.88 -27.46
N ALA A 156 19.63 -3.61 -27.63
CA ALA A 156 18.84 -3.13 -28.76
C ALA A 156 19.65 -3.10 -30.08
N THR A 157 20.98 -2.90 -30.01
CA THR A 157 21.86 -2.82 -31.19
C THR A 157 22.61 -4.13 -31.49
N THR A 158 22.50 -5.15 -30.61
CA THR A 158 23.12 -6.45 -30.79
C THR A 158 22.22 -7.35 -31.62
N THR A 159 22.75 -7.94 -32.68
CA THR A 159 22.01 -8.91 -33.49
C THR A 159 21.71 -10.20 -32.72
N SER A 160 20.63 -10.89 -33.06
CA SER A 160 20.27 -12.16 -32.43
C SER A 160 21.36 -13.22 -32.58
N SER A 161 22.08 -13.24 -33.73
CA SER A 161 23.19 -14.15 -33.94
C SER A 161 24.39 -13.86 -33.03
N MET A 162 24.69 -12.59 -32.78
CA MET A 162 25.77 -12.20 -31.87
C MET A 162 25.38 -12.52 -30.42
N ALA A 163 24.14 -12.22 -30.02
CA ALA A 163 23.66 -12.60 -28.71
C ALA A 163 23.70 -14.11 -28.44
N ALA A 164 23.24 -14.91 -29.41
CA ALA A 164 23.35 -16.38 -29.35
C ALA A 164 24.79 -16.87 -29.26
N ALA A 165 25.73 -16.26 -30.01
CA ALA A 165 27.14 -16.59 -29.93
C ALA A 165 27.74 -16.26 -28.54
N VAL A 166 27.38 -15.13 -27.95
CA VAL A 166 27.79 -14.79 -26.58
C VAL A 166 27.21 -15.76 -25.57
N HIS A 167 25.92 -16.08 -25.67
CA HIS A 167 25.29 -17.08 -24.80
C HIS A 167 25.96 -18.44 -24.94
N SER A 168 26.24 -18.94 -26.17
CA SER A 168 26.94 -20.22 -26.39
C SER A 168 28.36 -20.22 -25.80
N ARG A 169 29.05 -19.10 -25.81
CA ARG A 169 30.36 -18.95 -25.20
C ARG A 169 30.29 -18.93 -23.67
N LEU A 170 29.33 -18.24 -23.10
CA LEU A 170 29.07 -18.23 -21.66
C LEU A 170 28.67 -19.62 -21.16
N HIS A 171 27.78 -20.32 -21.87
CA HIS A 171 27.41 -21.69 -21.56
C HIS A 171 28.67 -22.61 -21.43
N ARG A 172 29.52 -22.64 -22.42
CA ARG A 172 30.75 -23.43 -22.37
C ARG A 172 31.68 -23.04 -21.23
N LEU A 173 31.78 -21.76 -20.94
CA LEU A 173 32.60 -21.24 -19.84
C LEU A 173 32.09 -21.71 -18.50
N PHE A 174 30.78 -21.53 -18.24
CA PHE A 174 30.16 -21.90 -16.96
C PHE A 174 30.10 -23.43 -16.79
N ASP A 175 29.87 -24.20 -17.86
CA ASP A 175 29.93 -25.68 -17.85
C ASP A 175 31.34 -26.17 -17.47
N ALA A 176 32.38 -25.60 -18.07
CA ALA A 176 33.77 -25.91 -17.73
C ALA A 176 34.13 -25.53 -16.26
N ARG A 177 33.44 -24.58 -15.67
CA ARG A 177 33.59 -24.19 -14.26
C ARG A 177 32.72 -25.03 -13.31
N GLY A 178 31.85 -25.89 -13.84
CA GLY A 178 30.89 -26.67 -13.06
C GLY A 178 29.73 -25.85 -12.50
N GLU A 179 29.50 -24.65 -13.01
CA GLU A 179 28.47 -23.72 -12.61
C GLU A 179 27.17 -23.98 -13.40
N ARG A 180 26.44 -25.02 -13.03
CA ARG A 180 25.30 -25.57 -13.78
C ARG A 180 24.19 -24.58 -14.07
N VAL A 181 23.78 -23.75 -13.06
CA VAL A 181 22.69 -22.80 -13.21
C VAL A 181 22.94 -21.82 -14.36
N ASP A 182 24.14 -21.22 -14.37
CA ASP A 182 24.52 -20.24 -15.38
C ASP A 182 24.75 -20.95 -16.74
N ALA A 183 25.33 -22.16 -16.74
CA ALA A 183 25.50 -22.95 -17.95
C ALA A 183 24.16 -23.27 -18.61
N ASP A 184 23.19 -23.81 -17.86
CA ASP A 184 21.89 -24.22 -18.39
C ASP A 184 21.07 -23.02 -18.86
N TRP A 185 21.11 -21.92 -18.13
CA TRP A 185 20.48 -20.66 -18.56
C TRP A 185 21.03 -20.17 -19.89
N HIS A 186 22.35 -20.10 -19.99
CA HIS A 186 22.98 -19.62 -21.22
C HIS A 186 22.85 -20.64 -22.37
N GLY A 187 22.81 -21.93 -22.06
CA GLY A 187 22.50 -22.98 -23.03
C GLY A 187 21.11 -22.81 -23.65
N ALA A 188 20.10 -22.64 -22.78
CA ALA A 188 18.73 -22.42 -23.23
C ALA A 188 18.62 -21.17 -24.12
N ARG A 189 19.22 -20.06 -23.70
CA ARG A 189 19.19 -18.78 -24.45
C ARG A 189 20.00 -18.79 -25.75
N ALA A 190 20.93 -19.74 -25.91
CA ALA A 190 21.66 -19.93 -27.15
C ALA A 190 20.95 -20.85 -28.14
N ALA A 191 20.02 -21.68 -27.65
CA ALA A 191 19.34 -22.69 -28.45
C ALA A 191 18.37 -22.06 -29.45
N VAL A 192 18.38 -22.56 -30.68
CA VAL A 192 17.44 -22.17 -31.74
C VAL A 192 16.12 -22.96 -31.64
N HIS A 193 16.20 -24.16 -31.10
CA HIS A 193 15.07 -25.06 -30.88
C HIS A 193 14.98 -25.45 -29.41
N GLY A 194 13.80 -25.88 -28.98
CA GLY A 194 13.57 -26.31 -27.59
C GLY A 194 14.50 -27.49 -27.23
N GLU A 195 15.11 -27.41 -26.04
CA GLU A 195 16.00 -28.44 -25.49
C GLU A 195 15.40 -28.99 -24.17
N PRO A 196 14.67 -30.13 -24.23
CA PRO A 196 13.94 -30.66 -23.07
C PRO A 196 14.82 -30.98 -21.85
N VAL A 197 16.05 -31.43 -22.04
CA VAL A 197 16.95 -31.75 -20.92
C VAL A 197 17.30 -30.48 -20.12
N THR A 198 17.63 -29.42 -20.81
CA THR A 198 17.90 -28.10 -20.20
C THR A 198 16.64 -27.53 -19.54
N ALA A 199 15.46 -27.76 -20.14
CA ALA A 199 14.18 -27.29 -19.58
C ALA A 199 13.88 -27.90 -18.19
N GLY A 200 14.08 -29.23 -18.04
CA GLY A 200 13.85 -29.90 -16.76
C GLY A 200 14.76 -29.36 -15.65
N GLU A 201 16.04 -29.13 -15.96
CA GLU A 201 16.98 -28.56 -15.00
C GLU A 201 16.65 -27.11 -14.63
N LEU A 202 16.28 -26.27 -15.59
CA LEU A 202 15.84 -24.90 -15.34
C LEU A 202 14.56 -24.86 -14.48
N THR A 203 13.61 -25.78 -14.69
CA THR A 203 12.40 -25.89 -13.86
C THR A 203 12.74 -26.23 -12.42
N ARG A 204 13.65 -27.19 -12.20
CA ARG A 204 14.14 -27.56 -10.87
C ARG A 204 14.80 -26.39 -10.17
N ILE A 205 15.70 -25.67 -10.85
CA ILE A 205 16.38 -24.50 -10.33
C ILE A 205 15.38 -23.37 -10.02
N ALA A 206 14.41 -23.15 -10.92
CA ALA A 206 13.37 -22.16 -10.70
C ALA A 206 12.55 -22.45 -9.44
N ARG A 207 12.26 -23.73 -9.17
CA ARG A 207 11.58 -24.15 -7.93
C ARG A 207 12.42 -23.83 -6.69
N GLU A 208 13.71 -24.18 -6.69
CA GLU A 208 14.63 -23.86 -5.59
C GLU A 208 14.72 -22.33 -5.35
N HIS A 209 14.73 -21.53 -6.42
CA HIS A 209 14.71 -20.07 -6.29
C HIS A 209 13.37 -19.56 -5.76
N SER A 210 12.26 -20.16 -6.17
CA SER A 210 10.94 -19.83 -5.63
C SER A 210 10.87 -20.11 -4.12
N GLU A 211 11.34 -21.27 -3.68
CA GLU A 211 11.44 -21.66 -2.28
C GLU A 211 12.33 -20.72 -1.46
N ALA A 212 13.36 -20.16 -2.07
CA ALA A 212 14.24 -19.16 -1.45
C ALA A 212 13.67 -17.71 -1.48
N GLY A 213 12.43 -17.50 -1.99
CA GLY A 213 11.81 -16.19 -2.11
C GLY A 213 12.35 -15.32 -3.26
N LEU A 214 13.20 -15.88 -4.14
CA LEU A 214 13.75 -15.21 -5.30
C LEU A 214 12.75 -15.25 -6.47
N SER A 215 11.54 -14.76 -6.24
CA SER A 215 10.36 -14.96 -7.08
C SER A 215 10.54 -14.47 -8.51
N GLU A 216 11.16 -13.29 -8.71
CA GLU A 216 11.37 -12.73 -10.04
C GLU A 216 12.36 -13.60 -10.87
N ARG A 217 13.41 -14.10 -10.22
CA ARG A 217 14.38 -14.99 -10.86
C ARG A 217 13.75 -16.34 -11.19
N ALA A 218 12.98 -16.90 -10.27
CA ALA A 218 12.22 -18.12 -10.49
C ALA A 218 11.27 -17.99 -11.67
N PHE A 219 10.56 -16.85 -11.77
CA PHE A 219 9.67 -16.56 -12.89
C PHE A 219 10.40 -16.61 -14.24
N HIS A 220 11.53 -15.93 -14.36
CA HIS A 220 12.28 -15.90 -15.62
C HIS A 220 12.85 -17.26 -16.02
N LEU A 221 13.42 -18.01 -15.07
CA LEU A 221 13.95 -19.36 -15.31
C LEU A 221 12.85 -20.33 -15.74
N ALA A 222 11.73 -20.35 -15.03
CA ALA A 222 10.60 -21.23 -15.35
C ALA A 222 9.91 -20.84 -16.66
N ALA A 223 9.83 -19.54 -16.96
CA ALA A 223 9.28 -19.05 -18.23
C ALA A 223 10.14 -19.48 -19.43
N GLU A 224 11.46 -19.49 -19.28
CA GLU A 224 12.38 -20.01 -20.28
C GLU A 224 12.24 -21.53 -20.40
N ALA A 225 12.19 -22.26 -19.27
CA ALA A 225 11.97 -23.70 -19.26
C ALA A 225 10.70 -24.11 -20.02
N ALA A 226 9.59 -23.39 -19.77
CA ALA A 226 8.32 -23.65 -20.46
C ALA A 226 8.40 -23.47 -21.99
N ALA A 227 9.29 -22.60 -22.48
CA ALA A 227 9.53 -22.41 -23.90
C ALA A 227 10.31 -23.59 -24.57
N HIS A 228 11.05 -24.34 -23.76
CA HIS A 228 11.87 -25.47 -24.22
C HIS A 228 11.22 -26.85 -23.96
N SER A 229 10.04 -26.91 -23.35
CA SER A 229 9.35 -28.13 -22.95
C SER A 229 8.01 -28.32 -23.65
N SER A 230 7.43 -29.52 -23.54
CA SER A 230 6.10 -29.86 -24.06
C SER A 230 5.39 -30.84 -23.13
N GLY A 231 4.07 -30.97 -23.27
CA GLY A 231 3.25 -31.86 -22.44
C GLY A 231 3.36 -31.51 -20.94
N ILE A 232 3.45 -32.56 -20.11
CA ILE A 232 3.46 -32.43 -18.64
C ILE A 232 4.64 -31.62 -18.11
N GLU A 233 5.80 -31.68 -18.73
CA GLU A 233 6.99 -30.90 -18.35
C GLU A 233 6.75 -29.40 -18.57
N ARG A 234 6.03 -29.07 -19.66
CA ARG A 234 5.62 -27.68 -19.92
C ARG A 234 4.61 -27.20 -18.89
N ASP A 235 3.66 -28.04 -18.51
CA ASP A 235 2.66 -27.71 -17.50
C ASP A 235 3.34 -27.44 -16.14
N GLU A 236 4.32 -28.26 -15.75
CA GLU A 236 5.12 -28.07 -14.55
C GLU A 236 5.89 -26.73 -14.58
N ALA A 237 6.62 -26.46 -15.64
CA ALA A 237 7.35 -25.21 -15.82
C ALA A 237 6.39 -23.98 -15.82
N THR A 238 5.22 -24.12 -16.42
CA THR A 238 4.18 -23.09 -16.47
C THR A 238 3.59 -22.83 -15.09
N LEU A 239 3.35 -23.87 -14.28
CA LEU A 239 2.93 -23.74 -12.89
C LEU A 239 3.97 -22.95 -12.08
N VAL A 240 5.23 -23.36 -12.12
CA VAL A 240 6.32 -22.70 -11.38
C VAL A 240 6.44 -21.23 -11.80
N ALA A 241 6.38 -20.94 -13.13
CA ALA A 241 6.41 -19.59 -13.64
C ALA A 241 5.24 -18.74 -13.15
N GLY A 242 4.02 -19.29 -13.17
CA GLY A 242 2.83 -18.57 -12.75
C GLY A 242 2.81 -18.25 -11.26
N VAL A 243 3.24 -19.19 -10.43
CA VAL A 243 3.35 -19.00 -8.99
C VAL A 243 4.45 -18.01 -8.64
N ALA A 244 5.60 -18.12 -9.26
CA ALA A 244 6.68 -17.17 -9.07
C ALA A 244 6.29 -15.76 -9.55
N ALA A 245 5.49 -15.64 -10.62
CA ALA A 245 4.97 -14.37 -11.11
C ALA A 245 4.05 -13.69 -10.06
N ILE A 246 3.07 -14.43 -9.50
CA ILE A 246 2.20 -13.82 -8.48
C ILE A 246 2.97 -13.48 -7.20
N ALA A 247 3.92 -14.30 -6.81
CA ALA A 247 4.80 -14.06 -5.68
C ALA A 247 5.64 -12.79 -5.85
N ALA A 248 6.06 -12.49 -7.10
CA ALA A 248 6.73 -11.23 -7.45
C ALA A 248 5.80 -10.02 -7.56
N GLY A 249 4.47 -10.22 -7.57
CA GLY A 249 3.47 -9.16 -7.77
C GLY A 249 2.96 -9.03 -9.22
N TYR A 250 3.42 -9.87 -10.14
CA TYR A 250 3.06 -9.81 -11.57
C TYR A 250 1.75 -10.56 -11.84
N ALA A 251 0.64 -9.95 -11.44
CA ALA A 251 -0.68 -10.56 -11.52
C ALA A 251 -1.09 -10.90 -12.97
N VAL A 252 -0.68 -10.11 -13.97
CA VAL A 252 -1.03 -10.35 -15.38
C VAL A 252 -0.35 -11.61 -15.91
N GLU A 253 0.96 -11.75 -15.67
CA GLU A 253 1.71 -12.95 -16.05
C GLU A 253 1.18 -14.19 -15.33
N ALA A 254 0.90 -14.07 -14.03
CA ALA A 254 0.34 -15.15 -13.23
C ALA A 254 -1.02 -15.63 -13.78
N ALA A 255 -1.95 -14.68 -14.02
CA ALA A 255 -3.26 -15.01 -14.59
C ALA A 255 -3.16 -15.66 -15.97
N CYS A 256 -2.27 -15.15 -16.81
CA CYS A 256 -2.04 -15.71 -18.15
C CYS A 256 -1.46 -17.13 -18.08
N ARG A 257 -0.41 -17.34 -17.29
CA ARG A 257 0.28 -18.63 -17.17
C ARG A 257 -0.57 -19.67 -16.48
N LEU A 258 -1.06 -19.39 -15.28
CA LEU A 258 -1.89 -20.32 -14.52
C LEU A 258 -3.22 -20.60 -15.22
N GLY A 259 -3.83 -19.59 -15.83
CA GLY A 259 -5.05 -19.76 -16.62
C GLY A 259 -4.86 -20.69 -17.82
N SER A 260 -3.68 -20.72 -18.44
CA SER A 260 -3.41 -21.59 -19.60
C SER A 260 -3.37 -23.08 -19.24
N LEU A 261 -3.24 -23.44 -17.95
CA LEU A 261 -3.32 -24.84 -17.50
C LEU A 261 -4.75 -25.39 -17.49
N PHE A 262 -5.78 -24.53 -17.41
CA PHE A 262 -7.16 -24.97 -17.16
C PHE A 262 -7.86 -25.68 -18.32
N PRO A 263 -7.64 -25.34 -19.59
CA PRO A 263 -8.28 -26.06 -20.70
C PRO A 263 -7.88 -27.53 -20.78
N ASP A 264 -6.58 -27.80 -20.83
CA ASP A 264 -6.05 -29.14 -21.20
C ASP A 264 -4.84 -29.60 -20.34
N GLY A 265 -4.45 -28.82 -19.32
CA GLY A 265 -3.30 -29.13 -18.47
C GLY A 265 -3.56 -30.27 -17.48
N ASP A 266 -2.49 -30.79 -16.90
CA ASP A 266 -2.54 -31.82 -15.85
C ASP A 266 -3.39 -31.37 -14.67
N GLU A 267 -4.21 -32.27 -14.11
CA GLU A 267 -5.19 -31.93 -13.05
C GLU A 267 -4.49 -31.48 -11.76
N LEU A 268 -3.41 -32.14 -11.37
CA LEU A 268 -2.67 -31.78 -10.17
C LEU A 268 -2.07 -30.36 -10.30
N TYR A 269 -1.46 -30.06 -11.43
CA TYR A 269 -0.86 -28.75 -11.66
C TYR A 269 -1.91 -27.62 -11.75
N ARG A 270 -3.10 -27.90 -12.29
CA ARG A 270 -4.23 -26.97 -12.25
C ARG A 270 -4.65 -26.65 -10.82
N LEU A 271 -4.78 -27.68 -9.97
CA LEU A 271 -5.17 -27.52 -8.59
C LEU A 271 -4.10 -26.80 -7.76
N GLN A 272 -2.83 -27.12 -7.98
CA GLN A 272 -1.69 -26.43 -7.36
C GLN A 272 -1.62 -24.95 -7.76
N GLY A 273 -1.95 -24.63 -9.02
CA GLY A 273 -1.97 -23.27 -9.53
C GLY A 273 -3.22 -22.45 -9.19
N LEU A 274 -4.31 -23.12 -8.77
CA LEU A 274 -5.62 -22.48 -8.58
C LEU A 274 -5.56 -21.35 -7.56
N GLY A 275 -4.91 -21.53 -6.42
CA GLY A 275 -4.76 -20.50 -5.41
C GLY A 275 -4.08 -19.24 -5.96
N GLY A 276 -2.97 -19.41 -6.67
CA GLY A 276 -2.24 -18.31 -7.33
C GLY A 276 -3.07 -17.62 -8.41
N LEU A 277 -3.86 -18.38 -9.19
CA LEU A 277 -4.76 -17.82 -10.19
C LEU A 277 -5.85 -16.96 -9.54
N LEU A 278 -6.47 -17.44 -8.46
CA LEU A 278 -7.49 -16.67 -7.73
C LEU A 278 -6.93 -15.38 -7.13
N VAL A 279 -5.70 -15.40 -6.59
CA VAL A 279 -5.01 -14.21 -6.13
C VAL A 279 -4.80 -13.23 -7.28
N ALA A 280 -4.26 -13.69 -8.42
CA ALA A 280 -4.00 -12.86 -9.59
C ALA A 280 -5.29 -12.22 -10.13
N GLU A 281 -6.34 -13.00 -10.33
CA GLU A 281 -7.64 -12.52 -10.81
C GLU A 281 -8.29 -11.54 -9.83
N ALA A 282 -8.20 -11.81 -8.52
CA ALA A 282 -8.72 -10.92 -7.50
C ALA A 282 -7.97 -9.57 -7.46
N HIS A 283 -6.65 -9.58 -7.72
CA HIS A 283 -5.89 -8.35 -7.85
C HIS A 283 -6.26 -7.57 -9.11
N LEU A 284 -6.46 -8.24 -10.24
CA LEU A 284 -6.80 -7.60 -11.51
C LEU A 284 -8.23 -7.08 -11.57
N ARG A 285 -9.19 -7.81 -11.00
CA ARG A 285 -10.62 -7.50 -11.10
C ARG A 285 -11.23 -6.86 -9.85
N GLY A 286 -10.50 -6.84 -8.74
CA GLY A 286 -10.99 -6.34 -7.45
C GLY A 286 -12.00 -7.26 -6.75
N SER A 287 -12.34 -8.40 -7.34
CA SER A 287 -13.25 -9.42 -6.77
C SER A 287 -12.71 -10.82 -7.00
N VAL A 288 -13.00 -11.73 -6.09
CA VAL A 288 -12.71 -13.15 -6.30
C VAL A 288 -13.66 -13.67 -7.37
N PRO A 289 -13.16 -14.37 -8.41
CA PRO A 289 -14.02 -14.97 -9.42
C PRO A 289 -15.05 -15.91 -8.81
N GLU A 290 -16.28 -15.88 -9.30
CA GLU A 290 -17.29 -16.88 -8.97
C GLU A 290 -16.89 -18.20 -9.65
N VAL A 291 -16.51 -19.18 -8.84
CA VAL A 291 -16.13 -20.53 -9.28
C VAL A 291 -17.15 -21.52 -8.75
N ASP A 292 -17.72 -22.32 -9.63
CA ASP A 292 -18.50 -23.46 -9.21
C ASP A 292 -17.58 -24.53 -8.60
N THR A 293 -17.49 -24.53 -7.29
CA THR A 293 -16.60 -25.44 -6.52
C THR A 293 -16.92 -26.91 -6.79
N SER A 294 -18.11 -27.26 -7.25
CA SER A 294 -18.48 -28.66 -7.58
C SER A 294 -17.87 -29.10 -8.91
N VAL A 295 -17.57 -28.18 -9.81
CA VAL A 295 -17.00 -28.46 -11.13
C VAL A 295 -15.46 -28.51 -11.08
N VAL A 296 -14.87 -27.65 -10.26
CA VAL A 296 -13.40 -27.50 -10.17
C VAL A 296 -12.76 -28.40 -9.11
N GLN A 297 -13.55 -29.03 -8.22
CA GLN A 297 -13.02 -29.98 -7.22
C GLN A 297 -12.27 -31.14 -7.88
N PRO A 298 -11.35 -31.83 -7.17
CA PRO A 298 -10.59 -32.96 -7.68
C PRO A 298 -11.48 -34.08 -8.24
N ARG A 299 -11.09 -34.58 -9.41
CA ARG A 299 -11.70 -35.76 -10.02
C ARG A 299 -10.93 -37.02 -9.67
N ILE A 300 -9.60 -36.89 -9.51
CA ILE A 300 -8.73 -37.95 -9.03
C ILE A 300 -8.77 -37.93 -7.49
N ASP A 301 -9.11 -39.08 -6.91
CA ASP A 301 -9.28 -39.23 -5.45
C ASP A 301 -7.96 -39.67 -4.83
N ASP A 302 -7.00 -38.76 -4.78
CA ASP A 302 -5.73 -38.93 -4.05
C ASP A 302 -5.40 -37.70 -3.17
N ASP A 303 -4.50 -37.93 -2.21
CA ASP A 303 -4.16 -36.96 -1.17
C ASP A 303 -3.56 -35.66 -1.76
N ALA A 304 -2.74 -35.74 -2.80
CA ALA A 304 -2.07 -34.57 -3.39
C ALA A 304 -3.07 -33.63 -4.06
N HIS A 305 -4.08 -34.17 -4.77
CA HIS A 305 -5.13 -33.39 -5.41
C HIS A 305 -6.03 -32.70 -4.36
N TRP A 306 -6.46 -33.45 -3.36
CA TRP A 306 -7.32 -32.90 -2.28
C TRP A 306 -6.59 -31.91 -1.40
N TYR A 307 -5.30 -32.11 -1.13
CA TYR A 307 -4.46 -31.17 -0.40
C TYR A 307 -4.31 -29.84 -1.15
N SER A 308 -4.03 -29.90 -2.47
CA SER A 308 -3.92 -28.72 -3.33
C SER A 308 -5.24 -27.95 -3.40
N TRP A 309 -6.37 -28.66 -3.46
CA TRP A 309 -7.70 -28.08 -3.41
C TRP A 309 -8.00 -27.39 -2.06
N ALA A 310 -7.64 -28.04 -0.94
CA ALA A 310 -7.80 -27.48 0.40
C ALA A 310 -7.04 -26.16 0.54
N ARG A 311 -5.78 -26.13 0.06
CA ARG A 311 -4.96 -24.92 0.06
C ARG A 311 -5.57 -23.80 -0.78
N ALA A 312 -5.99 -24.10 -2.00
CA ALA A 312 -6.63 -23.11 -2.86
C ALA A 312 -7.91 -22.54 -2.23
N SER A 313 -8.68 -23.40 -1.55
CA SER A 313 -9.90 -23.01 -0.82
C SER A 313 -9.60 -22.06 0.35
N ALA A 314 -8.51 -22.31 1.10
CA ALA A 314 -8.07 -21.44 2.20
C ALA A 314 -7.68 -20.05 1.70
N PHE A 315 -6.89 -19.97 0.61
CA PHE A 315 -6.55 -18.69 -0.02
C PHE A 315 -7.77 -17.94 -0.54
N ALA A 316 -8.69 -18.63 -1.22
CA ALA A 316 -9.92 -18.02 -1.71
C ALA A 316 -10.79 -17.47 -0.58
N ALA A 317 -10.89 -18.17 0.55
CA ALA A 317 -11.58 -17.69 1.72
C ALA A 317 -10.96 -16.40 2.27
N MET A 318 -9.63 -16.30 2.33
CA MET A 318 -8.92 -15.11 2.76
C MET A 318 -9.17 -13.93 1.80
N LEU A 319 -9.09 -14.16 0.49
CA LEU A 319 -9.37 -13.14 -0.51
C LEU A 319 -10.81 -12.59 -0.43
N CYS A 320 -11.79 -13.46 -0.13
CA CYS A 320 -13.16 -13.04 0.13
C CYS A 320 -13.26 -12.21 1.41
N ALA A 321 -12.57 -12.64 2.47
CA ALA A 321 -12.56 -11.94 3.76
C ALA A 321 -12.00 -10.52 3.65
N GLU A 322 -10.88 -10.34 2.93
CA GLU A 322 -10.28 -9.02 2.66
C GLU A 322 -11.27 -8.05 2.00
N ARG A 323 -12.15 -8.58 1.18
CA ARG A 323 -13.16 -7.82 0.43
C ARG A 323 -14.48 -7.68 1.18
N GLY A 324 -14.58 -8.26 2.39
CA GLY A 324 -15.80 -8.30 3.19
C GLY A 324 -16.91 -9.17 2.59
N ASP A 325 -16.54 -10.08 1.68
CA ASP A 325 -17.48 -11.05 1.09
C ASP A 325 -17.65 -12.26 2.00
N ARG A 326 -18.54 -12.14 3.00
CA ARG A 326 -18.86 -13.22 3.94
C ARG A 326 -19.46 -14.45 3.28
N ARG A 327 -20.22 -14.25 2.20
CA ARG A 327 -20.88 -15.36 1.50
C ARG A 327 -19.86 -16.20 0.73
N GLY A 328 -19.01 -15.54 -0.06
CA GLY A 328 -17.92 -16.21 -0.78
C GLY A 328 -16.95 -16.91 0.18
N MET A 329 -16.56 -16.23 1.26
CA MET A 329 -15.70 -16.83 2.29
C MET A 329 -16.29 -18.13 2.86
N ARG A 330 -17.57 -18.14 3.27
CA ARG A 330 -18.21 -19.34 3.82
C ARG A 330 -18.30 -20.48 2.79
N SER A 331 -18.59 -20.16 1.53
CA SER A 331 -18.62 -21.15 0.45
C SER A 331 -17.27 -21.86 0.28
N TRP A 332 -16.18 -21.10 0.29
CA TRP A 332 -14.83 -21.65 0.19
C TRP A 332 -14.40 -22.42 1.44
N LEU A 333 -14.77 -21.99 2.64
CA LEU A 333 -14.53 -22.72 3.88
C LEU A 333 -15.32 -24.04 3.93
N GLU A 334 -16.50 -24.11 3.31
CA GLU A 334 -17.24 -25.36 3.18
C GLU A 334 -16.56 -26.31 2.17
N ALA A 335 -15.99 -25.81 1.10
CA ALA A 335 -15.14 -26.57 0.18
C ALA A 335 -13.91 -27.14 0.90
N LEU A 336 -13.26 -26.31 1.73
CA LEU A 336 -12.12 -26.71 2.57
C LEU A 336 -12.49 -27.84 3.55
N ARG A 337 -13.64 -27.72 4.26
CA ARG A 337 -14.11 -28.79 5.19
C ARG A 337 -14.37 -30.11 4.49
N ARG A 338 -14.88 -30.06 3.26
CA ARG A 338 -15.08 -31.29 2.46
C ARG A 338 -13.75 -31.94 2.06
N ALA A 339 -12.73 -31.14 1.77
CA ALA A 339 -11.39 -31.62 1.47
C ALA A 339 -10.73 -32.26 2.70
N SER A 340 -10.81 -31.61 3.86
CA SER A 340 -10.24 -32.14 5.12
C SER A 340 -10.86 -33.45 5.59
N GLY A 341 -12.09 -33.75 5.16
CA GLY A 341 -12.72 -35.07 5.41
C GLY A 341 -12.23 -36.20 4.49
N ARG A 342 -11.43 -35.85 3.44
CA ARG A 342 -10.88 -36.82 2.49
C ARG A 342 -9.42 -37.14 2.76
N VAL A 343 -8.66 -36.16 3.20
CA VAL A 343 -7.25 -36.26 3.56
C VAL A 343 -7.06 -35.74 4.96
N ASP A 344 -5.95 -36.06 5.62
CA ASP A 344 -5.59 -35.48 6.92
C ASP A 344 -5.16 -34.01 6.73
N ALA A 345 -6.10 -33.21 6.21
CA ALA A 345 -5.96 -31.77 5.97
C ALA A 345 -6.47 -30.91 7.15
N ASP A 346 -6.59 -31.49 8.35
CA ASP A 346 -6.96 -30.77 9.57
C ASP A 346 -6.04 -29.58 9.85
N SER A 347 -4.78 -29.65 9.40
CA SER A 347 -3.83 -28.57 9.45
C SER A 347 -4.29 -27.34 8.64
N GLU A 348 -4.94 -27.52 7.48
CA GLU A 348 -5.42 -26.43 6.64
C GLU A 348 -6.58 -25.66 7.28
N LEU A 349 -7.46 -26.34 8.02
CA LEU A 349 -8.53 -25.70 8.81
C LEU A 349 -7.99 -24.89 9.98
N ARG A 350 -6.80 -25.22 10.46
CA ARG A 350 -6.08 -24.54 11.54
C ARG A 350 -4.98 -23.61 11.01
N ASP A 351 -4.89 -23.49 9.70
CA ASP A 351 -3.89 -22.63 9.06
C ASP A 351 -4.06 -21.16 9.49
N PRO A 352 -2.98 -20.43 9.76
CA PRO A 352 -3.02 -19.01 10.04
C PRO A 352 -3.76 -18.18 8.99
N VAL A 353 -3.76 -18.60 7.72
CA VAL A 353 -4.53 -17.94 6.65
C VAL A 353 -6.03 -17.98 6.92
N VAL A 354 -6.56 -19.14 7.34
CA VAL A 354 -7.99 -19.30 7.68
C VAL A 354 -8.34 -18.48 8.92
N ALA A 355 -7.49 -18.53 9.95
CA ALA A 355 -7.69 -17.76 11.17
C ALA A 355 -7.59 -16.24 10.91
N LEU A 356 -6.70 -15.81 10.00
CA LEU A 356 -6.60 -14.42 9.57
C LEU A 356 -7.85 -14.01 8.79
N ALA A 357 -8.41 -14.90 7.95
CA ALA A 357 -9.66 -14.63 7.26
C ALA A 357 -10.83 -14.40 8.24
N TRP A 358 -10.97 -15.22 9.27
CA TRP A 358 -11.97 -15.01 10.33
C TRP A 358 -11.73 -13.72 11.10
N LEU A 359 -10.47 -13.43 11.46
CA LEU A 359 -10.11 -12.17 12.11
C LEU A 359 -10.49 -10.98 11.24
N VAL A 360 -10.08 -10.97 9.96
CA VAL A 360 -10.31 -9.85 9.03
C VAL A 360 -11.79 -9.61 8.76
N ILE A 361 -12.62 -10.66 8.73
CA ILE A 361 -14.08 -10.51 8.53
C ILE A 361 -14.81 -10.09 9.81
N GLY A 362 -14.18 -10.18 10.98
CA GLY A 362 -14.75 -9.79 12.27
C GLY A 362 -15.68 -10.82 12.91
N ASP A 363 -15.51 -12.09 12.62
CA ASP A 363 -16.19 -13.20 13.32
C ASP A 363 -15.22 -13.88 14.29
N GLY A 364 -15.62 -14.02 15.55
CA GLY A 364 -14.77 -14.44 16.67
C GLY A 364 -14.51 -15.96 16.80
N GLU A 365 -14.74 -16.77 15.78
CA GLU A 365 -14.50 -18.23 15.82
C GLU A 365 -13.02 -18.62 15.72
N THR A 366 -12.13 -17.87 16.37
CA THR A 366 -10.68 -18.02 16.18
C THR A 366 -9.96 -18.77 17.31
N ASP A 367 -10.69 -19.42 18.21
CA ASP A 367 -10.11 -19.86 19.49
C ASP A 367 -9.16 -21.09 19.44
N ASP A 368 -9.05 -21.81 18.33
CA ASP A 368 -8.26 -23.05 18.27
C ASP A 368 -7.10 -23.03 17.25
N VAL A 369 -6.50 -21.88 16.99
CA VAL A 369 -5.30 -21.84 16.15
C VAL A 369 -4.07 -22.24 16.96
N ARG A 370 -3.74 -23.50 16.96
CA ARG A 370 -2.51 -24.05 17.57
C ARG A 370 -1.35 -24.12 16.60
N GLY A 371 -1.54 -23.73 15.36
CA GLY A 371 -0.51 -23.83 14.34
C GLY A 371 0.31 -22.55 14.22
N THR A 372 1.62 -22.65 14.36
CA THR A 372 2.57 -21.72 13.76
C THR A 372 2.82 -22.17 12.33
N GLY A 373 1.75 -22.19 11.51
CA GLY A 373 1.89 -22.37 10.08
C GLY A 373 2.63 -21.15 9.51
N PRO A 374 3.41 -21.31 8.46
CA PRO A 374 4.31 -20.27 7.99
C PRO A 374 3.57 -19.07 7.37
N LEU A 375 2.49 -19.32 6.64
CA LEU A 375 1.77 -18.25 5.97
C LEU A 375 1.02 -17.37 6.96
N SER A 376 1.42 -16.10 7.00
CA SER A 376 0.71 -15.06 7.76
C SER A 376 0.69 -15.25 9.27
N GLY A 377 1.42 -16.22 9.82
CA GLY A 377 1.42 -16.50 11.26
C GLY A 377 1.82 -15.30 12.11
N SER A 378 2.91 -14.60 11.74
CA SER A 378 3.33 -13.39 12.43
C SER A 378 2.32 -12.25 12.30
N MET A 379 1.68 -12.10 11.13
CA MET A 379 0.64 -11.09 10.90
C MET A 379 -0.61 -11.38 11.74
N LEU A 380 -1.05 -12.65 11.81
CA LEU A 380 -2.18 -13.08 12.63
C LEU A 380 -1.93 -12.78 14.11
N LEU A 381 -0.78 -13.20 14.64
CA LEU A 381 -0.41 -12.99 16.03
C LEU A 381 -0.30 -11.50 16.37
N ALA A 382 0.26 -10.72 15.47
CA ALA A 382 0.37 -9.27 15.63
C ALA A 382 -1.00 -8.58 15.64
N LEU A 383 -1.87 -8.90 14.67
CA LEU A 383 -3.22 -8.32 14.61
C LEU A 383 -4.06 -8.74 15.83
N ARG A 384 -3.95 -9.98 16.31
CA ARG A 384 -4.61 -10.44 17.54
C ARG A 384 -4.15 -9.65 18.75
N ALA A 385 -2.85 -9.54 18.97
CA ALA A 385 -2.30 -8.76 20.08
C ALA A 385 -2.78 -7.30 20.04
N ALA A 386 -2.86 -6.69 18.87
CA ALA A 386 -3.37 -5.32 18.72
C ALA A 386 -4.86 -5.22 19.06
N VAL A 387 -5.68 -6.18 18.62
CA VAL A 387 -7.13 -6.21 18.92
C VAL A 387 -7.38 -6.51 20.40
N GLU A 388 -6.49 -7.26 21.06
CA GLU A 388 -6.48 -7.45 22.51
C GLU A 388 -6.05 -6.19 23.28
N GLY A 389 -5.48 -5.19 22.62
CA GLY A 389 -5.11 -3.90 23.20
C GLY A 389 -3.60 -3.68 23.38
N ASP A 390 -2.74 -4.62 22.96
CA ASP A 390 -1.28 -4.50 23.10
C ASP A 390 -0.61 -4.32 21.72
N VAL A 391 -0.68 -3.07 21.20
CA VAL A 391 -0.09 -2.72 19.90
C VAL A 391 1.44 -2.79 19.92
N ASP A 392 2.08 -2.53 21.03
CA ASP A 392 3.55 -2.65 21.15
C ASP A 392 3.99 -4.11 21.08
N ARG A 393 3.27 -5.02 21.72
CA ARG A 393 3.50 -6.46 21.57
C ARG A 393 3.27 -6.89 20.13
N ALA A 394 2.23 -6.36 19.47
CA ALA A 394 1.95 -6.64 18.07
C ALA A 394 3.13 -6.29 17.17
N LEU A 395 3.71 -5.10 17.32
CA LEU A 395 4.88 -4.67 16.56
C LEU A 395 6.10 -5.57 16.83
N ARG A 396 6.33 -5.98 18.10
CA ARG A 396 7.42 -6.91 18.43
C ARG A 396 7.21 -8.29 17.79
N LEU A 397 5.99 -8.83 17.80
CA LEU A 397 5.66 -10.12 17.17
C LEU A 397 5.89 -10.06 15.65
N LEU A 398 5.46 -8.98 15.00
CA LEU A 398 5.67 -8.80 13.58
C LEU A 398 7.16 -8.65 13.23
N ALA A 399 7.95 -7.92 14.04
CA ALA A 399 9.39 -7.73 13.85
C ALA A 399 10.21 -9.00 14.11
N ALA A 400 9.78 -9.85 15.06
CA ALA A 400 10.44 -11.12 15.32
C ALA A 400 10.37 -12.07 14.11
N GLY A 401 9.43 -11.84 13.22
CA GLY A 401 9.22 -12.68 12.04
C GLY A 401 8.80 -14.10 12.40
N ASP A 402 8.71 -14.94 11.40
CA ASP A 402 8.40 -16.35 11.59
C ASP A 402 9.69 -17.12 11.90
N SER A 403 10.13 -17.05 13.15
CA SER A 403 11.28 -17.84 13.65
C SER A 403 11.01 -19.35 13.64
N ALA A 404 9.83 -19.76 13.27
CA ALA A 404 9.38 -21.14 13.15
C ALA A 404 9.70 -21.78 11.78
N ILE A 405 10.72 -21.30 11.09
CA ILE A 405 11.30 -22.00 9.92
C ILE A 405 11.99 -23.27 10.43
N GLY A 406 11.25 -24.31 10.68
CA GLY A 406 11.72 -25.60 11.18
C GLY A 406 10.68 -26.69 11.12
N VAL A 407 9.44 -26.34 10.73
CA VAL A 407 8.41 -27.31 10.40
C VAL A 407 8.57 -27.69 8.93
N GLU A 408 8.33 -28.94 8.56
CA GLU A 408 8.20 -29.35 7.16
C GLU A 408 7.09 -28.53 6.50
N VAL A 409 7.51 -27.47 5.87
CA VAL A 409 6.61 -26.55 5.14
C VAL A 409 6.54 -27.05 3.72
N ASP A 410 5.35 -27.12 3.17
CA ASP A 410 5.17 -27.30 1.73
C ASP A 410 6.08 -26.29 0.99
N PRO A 411 7.00 -26.75 0.12
CA PRO A 411 7.94 -25.90 -0.59
C PRO A 411 7.29 -24.74 -1.34
N PHE A 412 6.07 -24.95 -1.85
CA PHE A 412 5.27 -23.94 -2.50
C PHE A 412 4.87 -22.79 -1.55
N VAL A 413 4.52 -23.14 -0.33
CA VAL A 413 4.16 -22.20 0.72
C VAL A 413 5.40 -21.45 1.24
N ALA A 414 6.54 -22.15 1.39
CA ALA A 414 7.78 -21.55 1.88
C ALA A 414 8.27 -20.39 0.98
N GLY A 415 8.27 -20.59 -0.33
CA GLY A 415 8.68 -19.57 -1.28
C GLY A 415 7.72 -18.38 -1.31
N PHE A 416 6.42 -18.63 -1.09
CA PHE A 416 5.43 -17.58 -1.02
C PHE A 416 5.62 -16.70 0.21
N GLU A 417 5.95 -17.28 1.37
CA GLU A 417 6.20 -16.58 2.64
C GLU A 417 7.36 -15.58 2.55
N LEU A 418 8.39 -15.90 1.78
CA LEU A 418 9.55 -15.03 1.56
C LEU A 418 9.37 -14.08 0.36
N SER A 419 8.21 -14.10 -0.30
CA SER A 419 7.97 -13.37 -1.53
C SER A 419 7.78 -11.86 -1.32
N PRO A 420 8.05 -11.04 -2.35
CA PRO A 420 7.71 -9.62 -2.33
C PRO A 420 6.24 -9.33 -2.04
N LEU A 421 5.32 -10.18 -2.51
CA LEU A 421 3.89 -10.00 -2.26
C LEU A 421 3.56 -10.17 -0.77
N VAL A 422 4.03 -11.22 -0.10
CA VAL A 422 3.80 -11.42 1.34
C VAL A 422 4.53 -10.37 2.16
N ALA A 423 5.73 -9.94 1.74
CA ALA A 423 6.42 -8.81 2.34
C ALA A 423 5.60 -7.51 2.25
N ALA A 424 4.86 -7.30 1.16
CA ALA A 424 3.95 -6.17 1.02
C ALA A 424 2.76 -6.27 2.00
N TYR A 425 2.14 -7.44 2.18
CA TYR A 425 1.11 -7.67 3.20
C TYR A 425 1.63 -7.35 4.60
N ARG A 426 2.82 -7.87 4.95
CA ARG A 426 3.47 -7.63 6.25
C ARG A 426 3.79 -6.15 6.46
N GLY A 427 4.29 -5.46 5.44
CA GLY A 427 4.55 -4.02 5.48
C GLY A 427 3.28 -3.19 5.73
N ILE A 428 2.16 -3.56 5.10
CA ILE A 428 0.86 -2.90 5.34
C ILE A 428 0.38 -3.10 6.79
N VAL A 429 0.52 -4.31 7.34
CA VAL A 429 0.17 -4.58 8.75
C VAL A 429 1.05 -3.75 9.68
N GLU A 430 2.36 -3.67 9.43
CA GLU A 430 3.28 -2.87 10.23
C GLU A 430 2.88 -1.38 10.24
N VAL A 431 2.61 -0.81 9.08
CA VAL A 431 2.17 0.59 8.96
C VAL A 431 0.84 0.82 9.69
N LEU A 432 -0.12 -0.11 9.57
CA LEU A 432 -1.40 -0.02 10.27
C LEU A 432 -1.22 -0.05 11.80
N LEU A 433 -0.34 -0.93 12.31
CA LEU A 433 -0.01 -0.99 13.73
C LEU A 433 0.64 0.32 14.23
N LEU A 434 1.53 0.93 13.45
CA LEU A 434 2.09 2.25 13.76
C LEU A 434 1.00 3.33 13.82
N MET A 435 0.05 3.31 12.89
CA MET A 435 -1.10 4.23 12.91
C MET A 435 -1.99 4.01 14.14
N TRP A 436 -2.24 2.77 14.52
CA TRP A 436 -3.03 2.43 15.71
C TRP A 436 -2.32 2.86 17.00
N ARG A 437 -0.99 2.70 17.06
CA ARG A 437 -0.17 3.25 18.15
C ARG A 437 -0.20 4.79 18.21
N GLY A 438 -0.46 5.43 17.08
CA GLY A 438 -0.53 6.88 16.95
C GLY A 438 0.76 7.54 16.44
N ASP A 439 1.70 6.77 15.91
CA ASP A 439 2.96 7.24 15.32
C ASP A 439 2.78 7.53 13.83
N ILE A 440 2.03 8.55 13.50
CA ILE A 440 1.65 8.89 12.12
C ILE A 440 2.86 9.23 11.25
N GLY A 441 3.84 9.96 11.80
CA GLY A 441 5.08 10.28 11.09
C GLY A 441 5.86 9.03 10.72
N ALA A 442 6.14 8.16 11.70
CA ALA A 442 6.83 6.89 11.47
C ALA A 442 6.04 5.95 10.52
N ALA A 443 4.72 5.93 10.63
CA ALA A 443 3.87 5.17 9.73
C ALA A 443 4.02 5.64 8.26
N ARG A 444 4.07 6.95 8.03
CA ARG A 444 4.29 7.51 6.68
C ARG A 444 5.66 7.16 6.13
N ASP A 445 6.71 7.33 6.91
CA ASP A 445 8.08 7.01 6.50
C ASP A 445 8.22 5.52 6.17
N ARG A 446 7.64 4.66 7.01
CA ARG A 446 7.63 3.21 6.77
C ARG A 446 6.83 2.82 5.53
N MET A 447 5.66 3.46 5.32
CA MET A 447 4.83 3.24 4.12
C MET A 447 5.58 3.64 2.85
N LEU A 448 6.22 4.81 2.86
CA LEU A 448 7.02 5.29 1.74
C LEU A 448 8.17 4.33 1.43
N SER A 449 8.93 3.93 2.46
CA SER A 449 10.01 2.95 2.30
C SER A 449 9.51 1.61 1.72
N ALA A 450 8.41 1.07 2.25
CA ALA A 450 7.85 -0.18 1.74
C ALA A 450 7.39 -0.05 0.29
N ALA A 451 6.76 1.06 -0.08
CA ALA A 451 6.23 1.26 -1.42
C ALA A 451 7.29 1.48 -2.50
N LEU A 452 8.51 1.88 -2.12
CA LEU A 452 9.64 1.97 -3.05
C LEU A 452 10.19 0.60 -3.46
N GLU A 453 9.86 -0.44 -2.70
CA GLU A 453 10.41 -1.78 -2.89
C GLU A 453 9.35 -2.83 -3.22
N LEU A 454 8.12 -2.63 -2.76
CA LEU A 454 7.08 -3.66 -2.71
C LEU A 454 5.78 -3.19 -3.38
N PRO A 455 4.98 -4.12 -3.94
CA PRO A 455 3.69 -3.80 -4.55
C PRO A 455 2.59 -3.55 -3.51
N VAL A 456 2.75 -2.54 -2.65
CA VAL A 456 1.86 -2.27 -1.50
C VAL A 456 0.45 -1.80 -1.89
N ALA A 457 0.17 -1.55 -3.16
CA ALA A 457 -1.15 -1.11 -3.62
C ALA A 457 -2.22 -2.21 -3.58
N VAL A 458 -1.83 -3.48 -3.75
CA VAL A 458 -2.78 -4.59 -3.96
C VAL A 458 -3.19 -5.38 -2.71
N PRO A 459 -2.34 -5.57 -1.67
CA PRO A 459 -2.70 -6.34 -0.48
C PRO A 459 -3.96 -5.83 0.24
N PHE A 460 -4.67 -6.74 0.90
CA PHE A 460 -5.90 -6.44 1.63
C PHE A 460 -6.91 -5.60 0.83
N ALA A 461 -7.11 -5.98 -0.43
CA ALA A 461 -8.02 -5.32 -1.36
C ALA A 461 -7.78 -3.80 -1.50
N GLY A 462 -6.52 -3.38 -1.51
CA GLY A 462 -6.14 -1.97 -1.68
C GLY A 462 -6.03 -1.18 -0.38
N LEU A 463 -5.98 -1.85 0.77
CA LEU A 463 -5.81 -1.19 2.08
C LEU A 463 -4.58 -0.26 2.11
N GLY A 464 -3.46 -0.67 1.49
CA GLY A 464 -2.25 0.14 1.42
C GLY A 464 -2.46 1.51 0.79
N VAL A 465 -3.32 1.59 -0.23
CA VAL A 465 -3.66 2.88 -0.87
C VAL A 465 -4.50 3.75 0.08
N VAL A 466 -5.47 3.15 0.79
CA VAL A 466 -6.27 3.89 1.79
C VAL A 466 -5.37 4.44 2.88
N ILE A 467 -4.45 3.63 3.40
CA ILE A 467 -3.47 4.03 4.42
C ILE A 467 -2.60 5.19 3.90
N ALA A 468 -1.99 5.07 2.71
CA ALA A 468 -1.13 6.11 2.15
C ALA A 468 -1.87 7.46 2.02
N ARG A 469 -3.11 7.44 1.55
CA ARG A 469 -3.95 8.64 1.45
C ARG A 469 -4.24 9.26 2.82
N ARG A 470 -4.52 8.44 3.84
CA ARG A 470 -4.75 8.93 5.22
C ARG A 470 -3.49 9.53 5.84
N LEU A 471 -2.33 8.92 5.59
CA LEU A 471 -1.04 9.41 6.05
C LEU A 471 -0.67 10.74 5.38
N ASP A 472 -0.85 10.87 4.07
CA ASP A 472 -0.63 12.15 3.38
C ASP A 472 -1.56 13.24 3.90
N LEU A 473 -2.85 12.95 4.07
CA LEU A 473 -3.79 13.91 4.66
C LEU A 473 -3.40 14.29 6.10
N ALA A 474 -2.93 13.33 6.90
CA ALA A 474 -2.55 13.60 8.28
C ALA A 474 -1.27 14.45 8.38
N VAL A 475 -0.31 14.25 7.48
CA VAL A 475 1.00 14.91 7.52
C VAL A 475 1.05 16.16 6.64
N LEU A 476 0.56 16.06 5.39
CA LEU A 476 0.62 17.15 4.41
C LEU A 476 -0.62 18.05 4.46
N GLY A 477 -1.79 17.47 4.73
CA GLY A 477 -3.10 18.11 4.65
C GLY A 477 -3.76 18.00 3.27
N HIS A 478 -3.10 17.38 2.33
CA HIS A 478 -3.56 17.11 0.97
C HIS A 478 -2.92 15.82 0.44
N LEU A 479 -3.42 15.29 -0.67
CA LEU A 479 -2.82 14.12 -1.32
C LEU A 479 -1.58 14.53 -2.11
N GLY A 480 -0.43 14.01 -1.71
CA GLY A 480 0.85 14.16 -2.41
C GLY A 480 1.01 13.23 -3.63
N PRO A 481 2.11 13.36 -4.39
CA PRO A 481 2.40 12.52 -5.56
C PRO A 481 2.42 11.04 -5.22
N PHE A 482 2.94 10.68 -4.07
CA PHE A 482 3.04 9.30 -3.59
C PHE A 482 1.67 8.61 -3.44
N ALA A 483 0.73 9.22 -2.71
CA ALA A 483 -0.62 8.66 -2.54
C ALA A 483 -1.42 8.64 -3.85
N LYS A 484 -1.21 9.64 -4.72
CA LYS A 484 -1.80 9.67 -6.07
C LYS A 484 -1.28 8.54 -6.94
N ALA A 485 0.04 8.30 -6.95
CA ALA A 485 0.68 7.23 -7.70
C ALA A 485 0.20 5.85 -7.24
N LEU A 486 0.11 5.60 -5.93
CA LEU A 486 -0.46 4.36 -5.39
C LEU A 486 -1.93 4.18 -5.76
N THR A 487 -2.70 5.27 -5.78
CA THR A 487 -4.11 5.22 -6.22
C THR A 487 -4.22 4.81 -7.69
N ALA A 488 -3.36 5.36 -8.55
CA ALA A 488 -3.32 5.02 -9.98
C ALA A 488 -2.81 3.60 -10.25
N ALA A 489 -2.05 3.02 -9.31
CA ALA A 489 -1.55 1.64 -9.41
C ALA A 489 -2.63 0.58 -9.15
N LEU A 490 -3.78 0.93 -8.56
CA LEU A 490 -4.88 -0.01 -8.38
C LEU A 490 -5.56 -0.32 -9.73
N PRO A 491 -5.64 -1.59 -10.12
CA PRO A 491 -6.16 -1.96 -11.44
C PRO A 491 -7.68 -1.96 -11.53
N ALA A 492 -8.37 -2.17 -10.44
CA ALA A 492 -9.80 -2.42 -10.42
C ALA A 492 -10.54 -1.50 -9.45
N PRO A 493 -11.88 -1.40 -9.54
CA PRO A 493 -12.68 -0.65 -8.60
C PRO A 493 -12.38 -1.10 -7.17
N SER A 494 -11.75 -0.24 -6.42
CA SER A 494 -11.46 -0.50 -5.02
C SER A 494 -12.54 0.11 -4.13
N ARG A 495 -12.58 -0.28 -2.86
CA ARG A 495 -13.44 0.34 -1.84
C ARG A 495 -12.95 1.73 -1.40
N ILE A 496 -12.09 2.35 -2.20
CA ILE A 496 -11.61 3.71 -1.95
C ILE A 496 -12.69 4.67 -2.40
N ASP A 497 -13.31 5.35 -1.46
CA ASP A 497 -14.23 6.44 -1.76
C ASP A 497 -13.51 7.79 -1.59
N GLN A 498 -13.34 8.50 -2.69
CA GLN A 498 -12.71 9.82 -2.69
C GLN A 498 -13.47 10.85 -1.85
N LEU A 499 -14.77 10.62 -1.59
CA LEU A 499 -15.57 11.49 -0.73
C LEU A 499 -15.05 11.56 0.70
N VAL A 500 -14.51 10.45 1.21
CA VAL A 500 -13.94 10.43 2.55
C VAL A 500 -12.71 11.32 2.63
N ASP A 501 -11.80 11.19 1.68
CA ASP A 501 -10.56 11.98 1.65
C ASP A 501 -10.85 13.45 1.47
N ARG A 502 -11.75 13.78 0.54
CA ARG A 502 -12.23 15.16 0.34
C ARG A 502 -12.91 15.72 1.59
N GLY A 503 -13.65 14.86 2.32
CA GLY A 503 -14.25 15.24 3.61
C GLY A 503 -13.20 15.57 4.66
N ILE A 504 -12.10 14.82 4.73
CA ILE A 504 -10.99 15.10 5.65
C ILE A 504 -10.24 16.36 5.25
N GLU A 505 -9.93 16.56 3.98
CA GLU A 505 -9.31 17.80 3.48
C GLU A 505 -10.15 19.02 3.86
N ALA A 506 -11.45 18.96 3.59
CA ALA A 506 -12.39 20.04 3.95
C ALA A 506 -12.44 20.28 5.46
N PHE A 507 -12.41 19.22 6.28
CA PHE A 507 -12.38 19.33 7.73
C PHE A 507 -11.11 20.01 8.23
N LEU A 508 -9.95 19.63 7.72
CA LEU A 508 -8.65 20.23 8.07
C LEU A 508 -8.57 21.69 7.64
N ALA A 509 -9.15 22.03 6.49
CA ALA A 509 -9.28 23.41 6.02
C ALA A 509 -10.34 24.24 6.79
N GLY A 510 -11.06 23.64 7.76
CA GLY A 510 -12.13 24.31 8.52
C GLY A 510 -13.47 24.40 7.79
N ASN A 511 -13.62 23.76 6.63
CA ASN A 511 -14.87 23.76 5.85
C ASN A 511 -15.82 22.61 6.28
N SER A 512 -16.39 22.74 7.48
CA SER A 512 -17.24 21.71 8.09
C SER A 512 -18.48 21.38 7.25
N ALA A 513 -19.02 22.33 6.50
CA ALA A 513 -20.21 22.10 5.66
C ALA A 513 -19.90 21.17 4.46
N GLU A 514 -18.76 21.35 3.84
CA GLU A 514 -18.30 20.47 2.76
C GLU A 514 -17.95 19.07 3.31
N ALA A 515 -17.23 19.00 4.42
CA ALA A 515 -16.92 17.74 5.10
C ALA A 515 -18.21 16.95 5.41
N ALA A 516 -19.23 17.59 5.99
CA ALA A 516 -20.53 16.99 6.26
C ALA A 516 -21.25 16.52 4.99
N SER A 517 -21.16 17.30 3.90
CA SER A 517 -21.78 16.94 2.61
C SER A 517 -21.10 15.72 1.98
N CYS A 518 -19.78 15.66 1.99
CA CYS A 518 -19.01 14.49 1.53
C CYS A 518 -19.40 13.23 2.31
N MET A 519 -19.54 13.33 3.64
CA MET A 519 -19.90 12.19 4.48
C MET A 519 -21.36 11.72 4.29
N ARG A 520 -22.30 12.65 4.04
CA ARG A 520 -23.67 12.24 3.68
C ARG A 520 -23.69 11.45 2.38
N LEU A 521 -23.06 11.98 1.32
CA LEU A 521 -22.98 11.32 0.03
C LEU A 521 -22.29 9.94 0.11
N TRP A 522 -21.23 9.84 0.91
CA TRP A 522 -20.55 8.58 1.14
C TRP A 522 -21.45 7.53 1.81
N ARG A 523 -22.26 7.93 2.82
CA ARG A 523 -23.25 7.04 3.44
C ARG A 523 -24.35 6.61 2.47
N ASP A 524 -24.84 7.55 1.65
CA ASP A 524 -25.87 7.25 0.65
C ASP A 524 -25.40 6.24 -0.40
N ARG A 525 -24.05 6.13 -0.59
CA ARG A 525 -23.41 5.10 -1.43
C ARG A 525 -23.13 3.78 -0.71
N GLY A 526 -23.67 3.58 0.48
CA GLY A 526 -23.46 2.35 1.26
C GLY A 526 -22.20 2.35 2.13
N ALA A 527 -21.53 3.50 2.29
CA ALA A 527 -20.39 3.69 3.17
C ALA A 527 -19.27 2.63 2.99
N PRO A 528 -18.72 2.45 1.78
CA PRO A 528 -17.70 1.43 1.53
C PRO A 528 -16.44 1.71 2.36
N GLN A 529 -15.92 0.67 3.01
CA GLN A 529 -14.76 0.76 3.91
C GLN A 529 -13.90 -0.50 3.85
N PRO A 530 -12.59 -0.36 4.19
CA PRO A 530 -11.76 -1.52 4.50
C PRO A 530 -12.31 -2.29 5.70
N THR A 531 -12.02 -3.58 5.76
CA THR A 531 -12.35 -4.45 6.89
C THR A 531 -11.53 -4.10 8.15
N LEU A 532 -10.28 -3.70 7.96
CA LEU A 532 -9.41 -3.18 9.02
C LEU A 532 -9.58 -1.66 9.16
N SER A 533 -9.72 -1.17 10.39
CA SER A 533 -9.93 0.25 10.67
C SER A 533 -8.69 1.08 10.33
N VAL A 534 -8.87 2.10 9.47
CA VAL A 534 -7.83 3.08 9.17
C VAL A 534 -8.22 4.41 9.85
N PRO A 535 -7.43 4.89 10.84
CA PRO A 535 -7.72 6.15 11.53
C PRO A 535 -7.82 7.35 10.58
N GLY A 536 -8.69 8.32 10.90
CA GLY A 536 -8.86 9.56 10.14
C GLY A 536 -10.23 9.77 9.50
N LEU A 537 -11.12 8.76 9.53
CA LEU A 537 -12.47 8.84 8.98
C LEU A 537 -13.50 9.37 9.98
N GLU A 538 -13.29 9.11 11.25
CA GLU A 538 -14.28 9.28 12.30
C GLU A 538 -14.67 10.75 12.55
N GLU A 539 -13.75 11.69 12.34
CA GLU A 539 -14.00 13.12 12.52
C GLU A 539 -15.03 13.66 11.53
N ALA A 540 -14.94 13.19 10.31
CA ALA A 540 -15.88 13.59 9.28
C ALA A 540 -17.29 13.03 9.53
N ILE A 541 -17.40 11.87 10.21
CA ILE A 541 -18.69 11.26 10.60
C ILE A 541 -19.36 12.06 11.72
N VAL A 542 -18.59 12.51 12.68
CA VAL A 542 -19.10 13.26 13.86
C VAL A 542 -19.78 14.56 13.46
N VAL A 543 -19.34 15.22 12.40
CA VAL A 543 -19.96 16.43 11.85
C VAL A 543 -21.37 16.18 11.29
N THR A 544 -21.79 14.94 11.10
CA THR A 544 -23.06 14.59 10.40
C THR A 544 -24.23 14.21 11.29
N HIS A 545 -24.24 14.50 12.57
CA HIS A 545 -25.35 14.26 13.52
C HIS A 545 -26.07 12.90 13.46
N GLY A 546 -26.06 12.16 14.55
CA GLY A 546 -27.11 11.23 14.97
C GLY A 546 -27.15 9.86 14.31
N ALA A 547 -26.13 9.40 13.64
CA ALA A 547 -26.15 8.03 13.13
C ALA A 547 -25.47 7.06 14.12
N SER A 548 -26.25 6.15 14.65
CA SER A 548 -25.79 4.89 15.29
C SER A 548 -25.12 3.95 14.25
N TRP A 549 -24.23 4.52 13.43
CA TRP A 549 -23.50 3.74 12.44
C TRP A 549 -22.30 3.08 13.11
N ARG A 550 -22.37 1.78 13.27
CA ARG A 550 -21.26 0.96 13.74
C ARG A 550 -20.88 0.02 12.60
N PRO A 551 -19.85 0.34 11.82
CA PRO A 551 -19.30 -0.64 10.94
C PRO A 551 -18.70 -1.78 11.79
N HIS A 552 -18.89 -3.02 11.36
CA HIS A 552 -18.04 -4.12 11.83
C HIS A 552 -16.63 -3.87 11.30
N ARG A 553 -15.76 -3.36 12.15
CA ARG A 553 -14.35 -3.15 11.87
C ARG A 553 -13.51 -3.85 12.90
N ILE A 554 -12.39 -4.34 12.45
CA ILE A 554 -11.32 -4.80 13.31
C ILE A 554 -10.51 -3.59 13.72
N GLU A 555 -10.50 -3.30 15.00
CA GLU A 555 -9.77 -2.17 15.58
C GLU A 555 -9.35 -2.47 17.03
N PRO A 556 -8.24 -1.89 17.51
CA PRO A 556 -7.88 -1.95 18.92
C PRO A 556 -8.95 -1.31 19.81
N PRO A 557 -9.13 -1.79 21.06
CA PRO A 557 -10.09 -1.24 22.02
C PRO A 557 -9.93 0.25 22.27
N GLU A 558 -8.70 0.74 22.19
CA GLU A 558 -8.36 2.17 22.34
C GLU A 558 -8.93 3.03 21.20
N ILE A 559 -8.83 2.58 19.95
CA ILE A 559 -9.43 3.25 18.79
C ILE A 559 -10.95 3.31 18.96
N ALA A 560 -11.56 2.18 19.35
CA ALA A 560 -13.00 2.11 19.63
C ALA A 560 -13.42 3.05 20.78
N LEU A 561 -12.61 3.16 21.84
CA LEU A 561 -12.84 4.09 22.95
C LEU A 561 -12.78 5.53 22.46
N ALA A 562 -11.73 5.92 21.74
CA ALA A 562 -11.56 7.25 21.20
C ALA A 562 -12.76 7.65 20.31
N GLN A 563 -13.26 6.72 19.50
CA GLN A 563 -14.45 6.93 18.67
C GLN A 563 -15.70 7.16 19.53
N ARG A 564 -15.94 6.33 20.56
CA ARG A 564 -17.08 6.52 21.48
C ARG A 564 -17.03 7.88 22.16
N LEU A 565 -15.87 8.31 22.65
CA LEU A 565 -15.70 9.63 23.28
C LEU A 565 -16.03 10.76 22.30
N ARG A 566 -15.59 10.69 21.05
CA ARG A 566 -15.92 11.69 20.03
C ARG A 566 -17.43 11.77 19.76
N VAL A 567 -18.08 10.62 19.63
CA VAL A 567 -19.55 10.57 19.48
C VAL A 567 -20.23 11.18 20.70
N GLN A 568 -19.81 10.82 21.92
CA GLN A 568 -20.36 11.36 23.17
C GLN A 568 -20.19 12.88 23.25
N ILE A 569 -19.00 13.42 22.92
CA ILE A 569 -18.73 14.86 22.89
C ILE A 569 -19.74 15.59 22.00
N THR A 570 -20.16 15.03 20.87
CA THR A 570 -21.03 15.68 19.90
C THR A 570 -22.51 15.42 20.11
N SER A 571 -22.90 14.29 20.72
CA SER A 571 -24.30 13.91 20.88
C SER A 571 -24.94 14.39 22.18
N CYS A 572 -24.15 14.71 23.22
CA CYS A 572 -24.67 15.22 24.49
C CYS A 572 -25.31 16.60 24.33
N SER A 573 -26.44 16.83 24.99
CA SER A 573 -26.98 18.18 25.22
C SER A 573 -26.06 18.99 26.13
N ASP A 574 -26.31 20.28 26.30
CA ASP A 574 -25.46 21.15 27.12
C ASP A 574 -25.53 20.81 28.62
N ASP A 575 -26.70 20.36 29.08
CA ASP A 575 -26.86 19.96 30.49
C ASP A 575 -26.19 18.61 30.76
N GLU A 576 -26.34 17.66 29.84
CA GLU A 576 -25.64 16.39 29.91
C GLU A 576 -24.12 16.59 29.82
N TRP A 577 -23.66 17.49 28.95
CA TRP A 577 -22.23 17.77 28.79
C TRP A 577 -21.57 18.31 30.06
N ARG A 578 -22.26 19.13 30.85
CA ARG A 578 -21.72 19.62 32.14
C ARG A 578 -21.42 18.46 33.10
N VAL A 579 -22.26 17.43 33.08
CA VAL A 579 -22.08 16.22 33.92
C VAL A 579 -21.05 15.25 33.32
N GLU A 580 -21.12 15.03 32.00
CA GLU A 580 -20.31 14.05 31.31
C GLU A 580 -18.87 14.50 31.05
N ARG A 581 -18.62 15.81 30.88
CA ARG A 581 -17.29 16.35 30.57
C ARG A 581 -16.16 15.82 31.45
N PRO A 582 -16.27 15.82 32.80
CA PRO A 582 -15.20 15.28 33.64
C PRO A 582 -14.91 13.82 33.38
N LEU A 583 -15.93 13.00 33.08
CA LEU A 583 -15.79 11.60 32.77
C LEU A 583 -15.12 11.40 31.41
N VAL A 584 -15.53 12.15 30.40
CA VAL A 584 -14.93 12.16 29.06
C VAL A 584 -13.46 12.57 29.13
N VAL A 585 -13.11 13.62 29.88
CA VAL A 585 -11.73 14.06 30.08
C VAL A 585 -10.90 12.99 30.79
N ALA A 586 -11.46 12.36 31.85
CA ALA A 586 -10.79 11.28 32.55
C ALA A 586 -10.55 10.08 31.61
N ALA A 587 -11.53 9.69 30.82
CA ALA A 587 -11.39 8.60 29.83
C ALA A 587 -10.42 8.98 28.71
N ALA A 588 -10.41 10.22 28.23
CA ALA A 588 -9.44 10.68 27.23
C ALA A 588 -7.99 10.57 27.72
N ARG A 589 -7.75 10.78 29.01
CA ARG A 589 -6.41 10.64 29.62
C ARG A 589 -5.90 9.20 29.66
N THR A 590 -6.76 8.20 29.54
CA THR A 590 -6.38 6.79 29.47
C THR A 590 -5.89 6.39 28.07
N LEU A 591 -6.15 7.20 27.05
CA LEU A 591 -5.68 6.96 25.70
C LEU A 591 -4.15 7.13 25.64
N THR A 592 -3.46 6.10 25.19
CA THR A 592 -1.99 6.08 25.05
C THR A 592 -1.54 6.59 23.69
N SER A 593 -2.36 6.39 22.64
CA SER A 593 -2.12 6.88 21.28
C SER A 593 -2.18 8.42 21.22
N PRO A 594 -1.07 9.13 20.95
CA PRO A 594 -1.06 10.58 20.90
C PRO A 594 -1.98 11.12 19.79
N PHE A 595 -2.10 10.41 18.66
CA PHE A 595 -3.00 10.80 17.58
C PHE A 595 -4.48 10.69 17.98
N SER A 596 -4.87 9.57 18.56
CA SER A 596 -6.26 9.34 19.00
C SER A 596 -6.66 10.29 20.13
N ARG A 597 -5.77 10.47 21.12
CA ARG A 597 -5.98 11.39 22.24
C ARG A 597 -6.02 12.84 21.76
N GLY A 598 -5.08 13.26 20.92
CA GLY A 598 -5.02 14.62 20.39
C GLY A 598 -6.31 15.01 19.65
N ARG A 599 -6.93 14.09 18.93
CA ARG A 599 -8.20 14.31 18.24
C ARG A 599 -9.38 14.45 19.22
N VAL A 600 -9.42 13.65 20.29
CA VAL A 600 -10.45 13.78 21.33
C VAL A 600 -10.28 15.12 22.07
N GLU A 601 -9.07 15.48 22.47
CA GLU A 601 -8.75 16.77 23.12
C GLU A 601 -9.16 17.98 22.25
N ALA A 602 -8.90 17.89 20.93
CA ALA A 602 -9.31 18.92 19.98
C ALA A 602 -10.83 19.13 19.95
N MET A 603 -11.60 18.04 20.06
CA MET A 603 -13.07 18.14 20.09
C MET A 603 -13.59 18.69 21.42
N ILE A 604 -13.01 18.28 22.55
CA ILE A 604 -13.34 18.85 23.86
C ILE A 604 -13.07 20.36 23.82
N GLY A 605 -11.90 20.77 23.35
CA GLY A 605 -11.50 22.17 23.24
C GLY A 605 -12.44 22.97 22.33
N THR A 606 -12.75 22.44 21.15
CA THR A 606 -13.66 23.08 20.20
C THR A 606 -15.06 23.26 20.80
N ARG A 607 -15.62 22.24 21.45
CA ARG A 607 -16.92 22.32 22.10
C ARG A 607 -16.93 23.36 23.24
N SER A 608 -15.85 23.39 24.03
CA SER A 608 -15.70 24.37 25.12
C SER A 608 -15.67 25.78 24.58
N LEU A 609 -14.97 26.07 23.48
CA LEU A 609 -14.97 27.38 22.81
C LEU A 609 -16.36 27.75 22.30
N ILE A 610 -17.09 26.82 21.66
CA ILE A 610 -18.46 27.05 21.19
C ILE A 610 -19.39 27.49 22.35
N LYS A 611 -19.19 26.93 23.54
CA LYS A 611 -20.00 27.21 24.72
C LYS A 611 -19.51 28.42 25.55
N GLY A 612 -18.43 29.08 25.14
CA GLY A 612 -17.87 30.25 25.78
C GLY A 612 -16.85 29.98 26.90
N ASP A 613 -16.51 28.71 27.15
CA ASP A 613 -15.48 28.29 28.11
C ASP A 613 -14.08 28.47 27.50
N ILE A 614 -13.63 29.70 27.25
CA ILE A 614 -12.43 30.01 26.46
C ILE A 614 -11.17 29.44 27.09
N ALA A 615 -11.00 29.57 28.41
CA ALA A 615 -9.83 29.06 29.12
C ALA A 615 -9.69 27.54 28.98
N ILE A 616 -10.77 26.80 29.19
CA ILE A 616 -10.82 25.34 29.03
C ILE A 616 -10.60 24.97 27.56
N GLY A 617 -11.23 25.69 26.66
CA GLY A 617 -11.07 25.49 25.22
C GLY A 617 -9.62 25.60 24.77
N ARG A 618 -8.91 26.64 25.25
CA ARG A 618 -7.48 26.87 24.97
C ARG A 618 -6.58 25.78 25.56
N GLU A 619 -6.84 25.38 26.82
CA GLU A 619 -6.08 24.31 27.47
C GLU A 619 -6.13 22.99 26.63
N HIS A 620 -7.33 22.54 26.28
CA HIS A 620 -7.52 21.31 25.53
C HIS A 620 -7.00 21.40 24.09
N LEU A 621 -7.14 22.55 23.41
CA LEU A 621 -6.57 22.74 22.08
C LEU A 621 -5.03 22.77 22.10
N SER A 622 -4.42 23.38 23.13
CA SER A 622 -2.97 23.37 23.31
C SER A 622 -2.44 21.94 23.56
N MET A 623 -3.15 21.17 24.40
CA MET A 623 -2.85 19.76 24.62
C MET A 623 -2.98 18.97 23.31
N ALA A 624 -4.06 19.19 22.54
CA ALA A 624 -4.29 18.53 21.25
C ALA A 624 -3.17 18.83 20.27
N ARG A 625 -2.75 20.09 20.12
CA ARG A 625 -1.64 20.46 19.24
C ARG A 625 -0.37 19.70 19.60
N ASN A 626 0.03 19.72 20.88
CA ASN A 626 1.25 19.04 21.34
C ASN A 626 1.20 17.53 21.08
N LEU A 627 0.06 16.88 21.32
CA LEU A 627 -0.12 15.44 21.06
C LEU A 627 -0.03 15.12 19.56
N LEU A 628 -0.63 15.96 18.71
CA LEU A 628 -0.59 15.79 17.25
C LEU A 628 0.81 16.07 16.69
N GLU A 629 1.57 17.00 17.26
CA GLU A 629 2.98 17.23 16.93
C GLU A 629 3.82 16.00 17.29
N VAL A 630 3.65 15.45 18.50
CA VAL A 630 4.34 14.22 18.93
C VAL A 630 4.01 13.04 18.03
N SER A 631 2.77 12.93 17.57
CA SER A 631 2.37 11.86 16.64
C SER A 631 2.94 12.02 15.22
N GLY A 632 3.49 13.18 14.86
CA GLY A 632 3.89 13.53 13.50
C GLY A 632 2.73 13.89 12.57
N ALA A 633 1.51 14.05 13.08
CA ALA A 633 0.32 14.46 12.30
C ALA A 633 0.31 15.99 12.09
N THR A 634 1.31 16.48 11.34
CA THR A 634 1.63 17.91 11.24
C THR A 634 0.54 18.76 10.62
N ALA A 635 -0.29 18.21 9.70
CA ALA A 635 -1.42 18.94 9.14
C ALA A 635 -2.53 19.16 10.18
N TRP A 636 -2.81 18.15 11.01
CA TRP A 636 -3.74 18.27 12.11
C TRP A 636 -3.25 19.26 13.17
N ALA A 637 -1.96 19.19 13.53
CA ALA A 637 -1.36 20.14 14.49
C ALA A 637 -1.45 21.57 13.97
N ARG A 638 -1.15 21.82 12.69
CA ARG A 638 -1.31 23.14 12.06
C ARG A 638 -2.76 23.64 12.06
N ALA A 639 -3.72 22.76 11.79
CA ALA A 639 -5.13 23.12 11.82
C ALA A 639 -5.58 23.56 13.25
N ILE A 640 -5.05 22.89 14.29
CA ILE A 640 -5.30 23.27 15.69
C ILE A 640 -4.57 24.58 16.05
N ALA A 641 -3.30 24.74 15.65
CA ALA A 641 -2.54 25.96 15.86
C ALA A 641 -3.26 27.19 15.27
N ALA A 642 -3.74 27.08 14.03
CA ALA A 642 -4.51 28.15 13.40
C ALA A 642 -5.83 28.50 14.14
N ARG A 643 -6.41 27.55 14.88
CA ARG A 643 -7.57 27.82 15.75
C ARG A 643 -7.14 28.56 17.02
N LEU A 644 -6.02 28.15 17.64
CA LEU A 644 -5.45 28.79 18.83
C LEU A 644 -5.08 30.25 18.53
N ASP A 645 -4.36 30.50 17.42
CA ASP A 645 -3.96 31.85 17.01
C ASP A 645 -5.17 32.77 16.86
N ARG A 646 -6.27 32.26 16.29
CA ARG A 646 -7.52 33.04 16.18
C ARG A 646 -8.15 33.36 17.53
N VAL A 647 -8.04 32.46 18.51
CA VAL A 647 -8.51 32.67 19.87
C VAL A 647 -7.63 33.69 20.61
N GLU A 648 -6.29 33.64 20.40
CA GLU A 648 -5.33 34.58 21.04
C GLU A 648 -5.45 36.02 20.50
N VAL A 649 -5.58 36.15 19.16
CA VAL A 649 -5.88 37.48 18.56
C VAL A 649 -7.20 38.03 19.07
N ALA A 650 -8.13 37.15 19.39
CA ALA A 650 -9.40 37.50 20.01
C ALA A 650 -9.25 38.07 21.43
N ASP A 651 -8.36 37.50 22.25
CA ASP A 651 -8.09 37.95 23.63
C ASP A 651 -7.33 39.30 23.67
N GLY A 652 -6.33 39.46 22.79
CA GLY A 652 -5.49 40.66 22.75
C GLY A 652 -6.21 41.93 22.30
N ALA A 653 -7.37 41.84 21.64
CA ALA A 653 -8.14 42.96 21.15
C ALA A 653 -9.36 43.28 22.04
N ALA A 654 -9.58 42.57 23.14
CA ALA A 654 -10.71 42.76 24.06
C ALA A 654 -10.70 44.10 24.86
N VAL A 655 -9.77 45.00 24.60
CA VAL A 655 -9.60 46.26 25.34
C VAL A 655 -10.49 47.38 24.80
N ALA A 656 -11.33 47.19 23.78
CA ALA A 656 -12.18 48.23 23.21
C ALA A 656 -13.66 47.80 23.02
N GLY A 657 -14.47 47.95 24.00
CA GLY A 657 -15.79 48.62 23.98
C GLY A 657 -17.02 47.94 23.34
N ASP A 658 -16.94 46.85 22.58
CA ASP A 658 -18.12 46.21 21.99
C ASP A 658 -18.35 44.79 22.57
N PRO A 659 -19.50 44.59 23.29
CA PRO A 659 -19.82 43.31 23.92
C PRO A 659 -19.88 42.11 22.92
N LEU A 660 -20.10 42.41 21.64
CA LEU A 660 -20.18 41.38 20.58
C LEU A 660 -18.85 41.15 19.85
N SER A 661 -17.84 41.99 20.12
CA SER A 661 -16.51 41.85 19.45
C SER A 661 -15.83 40.54 19.82
N SER A 662 -15.94 40.11 21.06
CA SER A 662 -15.41 38.82 21.55
C SER A 662 -16.14 37.64 20.92
N CYS A 663 -17.47 37.73 20.85
CA CYS A 663 -18.29 36.74 20.19
C CYS A 663 -17.94 36.62 18.69
N ARG A 664 -17.84 37.75 17.99
CA ARG A 664 -17.46 37.79 16.56
C ARG A 664 -16.15 37.03 16.31
N ARG A 665 -15.16 37.26 17.13
CA ARG A 665 -13.82 36.70 16.99
C ARG A 665 -13.75 35.19 17.27
N VAL A 666 -14.45 34.72 18.30
CA VAL A 666 -14.59 33.30 18.57
C VAL A 666 -15.29 32.61 17.39
N TRP A 667 -16.33 33.23 16.84
CA TRP A 667 -17.08 32.65 15.73
C TRP A 667 -16.37 32.77 14.38
N GLU A 668 -15.43 33.71 14.17
CA GLU A 668 -14.54 33.74 12.99
C GLU A 668 -13.73 32.47 12.82
N SER A 669 -13.45 31.79 13.93
CA SER A 669 -12.73 30.51 13.90
C SER A 669 -13.58 29.33 13.42
N MET A 670 -14.89 29.44 13.38
CA MET A 670 -15.85 28.34 13.17
C MET A 670 -16.80 28.57 12.01
N LEU A 671 -17.04 29.83 11.66
CA LEU A 671 -17.94 30.24 10.60
C LEU A 671 -17.16 30.79 9.41
N THR A 672 -17.69 30.60 8.21
CA THR A 672 -17.19 31.34 7.04
C THR A 672 -17.48 32.83 7.19
N ALA A 673 -16.75 33.70 6.50
CA ALA A 673 -16.97 35.13 6.54
C ALA A 673 -18.45 35.52 6.33
N ARG A 674 -19.13 34.85 5.39
CA ARG A 674 -20.55 35.12 5.11
C ARG A 674 -21.50 34.58 6.17
N GLU A 675 -21.23 33.43 6.75
CA GLU A 675 -22.01 32.90 7.87
C GLU A 675 -21.82 33.74 9.12
N LEU A 676 -20.62 34.26 9.35
CA LEU A 676 -20.35 35.17 10.46
C LEU A 676 -21.12 36.51 10.29
N GLU A 677 -21.11 37.11 9.12
CA GLU A 677 -21.89 38.34 8.84
C GLU A 677 -23.36 38.11 9.13
N VAL A 678 -23.95 37.04 8.63
CA VAL A 678 -25.34 36.68 8.86
C VAL A 678 -25.62 36.42 10.34
N ALA A 679 -24.72 35.69 11.03
CA ALA A 679 -24.87 35.39 12.46
C ALA A 679 -24.82 36.67 13.31
N MET A 680 -23.87 37.57 13.05
CA MET A 680 -23.73 38.82 13.80
C MET A 680 -24.93 39.78 13.60
N LEU A 681 -25.42 39.91 12.36
CA LEU A 681 -26.63 40.66 12.07
C LEU A 681 -27.87 40.04 12.78
N ALA A 682 -27.94 38.71 12.79
CA ALA A 682 -29.01 38.02 13.50
C ALA A 682 -28.95 38.25 15.02
N VAL A 683 -27.78 38.19 15.65
CA VAL A 683 -27.57 38.50 17.06
C VAL A 683 -27.90 39.95 17.36
N GLY A 684 -27.58 40.88 16.46
CA GLY A 684 -27.94 42.29 16.54
C GLY A 684 -29.43 42.59 16.38
N GLY A 685 -30.28 41.57 16.16
CA GLY A 685 -31.73 41.72 16.12
C GLY A 685 -32.32 41.94 14.72
N ALA A 686 -31.52 41.98 13.64
CA ALA A 686 -31.99 42.20 12.27
C ALA A 686 -32.87 41.04 11.79
N SER A 687 -34.04 41.28 11.21
CA SER A 687 -34.88 40.21 10.63
C SER A 687 -34.20 39.55 9.43
N ASN A 688 -34.66 38.36 9.04
CA ASN A 688 -34.10 37.69 7.84
C ASN A 688 -34.23 38.55 6.56
N ARG A 689 -35.22 39.42 6.51
CA ARG A 689 -35.42 40.35 5.42
C ARG A 689 -34.43 41.49 5.46
N ASP A 690 -34.20 42.07 6.65
CA ASP A 690 -33.19 43.14 6.82
C ASP A 690 -31.79 42.64 6.55
N ILE A 691 -31.49 41.39 6.96
CA ILE A 691 -30.22 40.73 6.65
C ILE A 691 -30.08 40.52 5.14
N ALA A 692 -31.14 40.06 4.49
CA ALA A 692 -31.17 39.86 3.04
C ALA A 692 -30.91 41.15 2.28
N ASP A 693 -31.57 42.23 2.70
CA ASP A 693 -31.44 43.57 2.11
C ASP A 693 -30.04 44.13 2.36
N SER A 694 -29.49 44.03 3.56
CA SER A 694 -28.15 44.54 3.92
C SER A 694 -27.03 43.80 3.21
N LEU A 695 -27.21 42.54 2.95
CA LEU A 695 -26.20 41.66 2.32
C LEU A 695 -26.41 41.43 0.82
N HIS A 696 -27.45 42.06 0.22
CA HIS A 696 -27.86 41.93 -1.18
C HIS A 696 -28.07 40.49 -1.62
N VAL A 697 -28.77 39.71 -0.83
CA VAL A 697 -29.09 38.28 -1.12
C VAL A 697 -30.59 38.02 -0.92
N SER A 698 -31.06 36.82 -1.32
CA SER A 698 -32.45 36.45 -1.06
C SER A 698 -32.66 36.02 0.40
N VAL A 699 -33.90 36.20 0.92
CA VAL A 699 -34.28 35.73 2.27
C VAL A 699 -34.02 34.26 2.43
N ARG A 700 -34.26 33.46 1.38
CA ARG A 700 -33.95 32.02 1.35
C ARG A 700 -32.47 31.74 1.50
N THR A 701 -31.61 32.58 0.96
CA THR A 701 -30.16 32.47 1.13
C THR A 701 -29.74 32.72 2.59
N VAL A 702 -30.38 33.72 3.24
CA VAL A 702 -30.18 34.00 4.67
C VAL A 702 -30.62 32.82 5.54
N GLU A 703 -31.76 32.22 5.25
CA GLU A 703 -32.25 31.01 5.96
C GLU A 703 -31.30 29.84 5.85
N VAL A 704 -30.71 29.62 4.64
CA VAL A 704 -29.71 28.60 4.43
C VAL A 704 -28.44 28.88 5.25
N HIS A 705 -27.96 30.11 5.27
CA HIS A 705 -26.81 30.50 6.09
C HIS A 705 -27.10 30.37 7.60
N LEU A 706 -28.25 30.81 8.09
CA LEU A 706 -28.64 30.65 9.50
C LEU A 706 -28.75 29.16 9.87
N GLY A 707 -29.34 28.34 9.02
CA GLY A 707 -29.38 26.90 9.26
C GLY A 707 -27.96 26.27 9.39
N ARG A 708 -27.00 26.75 8.62
CA ARG A 708 -25.58 26.31 8.72
C ARG A 708 -24.92 26.85 9.98
N VAL A 709 -25.18 28.10 10.33
CA VAL A 709 -24.73 28.73 11.60
C VAL A 709 -25.27 27.95 12.79
N PHE A 710 -26.56 27.65 12.81
CA PHE A 710 -27.18 26.89 13.89
C PHE A 710 -26.55 25.48 14.02
N ALA A 711 -26.33 24.82 12.92
CA ALA A 711 -25.66 23.52 12.93
C ALA A 711 -24.21 23.59 13.43
N LYS A 712 -23.46 24.62 13.02
CA LYS A 712 -22.05 24.78 13.41
C LYS A 712 -21.85 25.22 14.85
N LEU A 713 -22.75 26.02 15.37
CA LEU A 713 -22.72 26.55 16.75
C LEU A 713 -23.57 25.71 17.72
N GLU A 714 -24.14 24.60 17.22
CA GLU A 714 -24.99 23.68 18.00
C GLU A 714 -26.14 24.36 18.74
N VAL A 715 -26.77 25.32 18.06
CA VAL A 715 -27.98 26.02 18.55
C VAL A 715 -29.17 25.67 17.66
N ARG A 716 -30.38 25.66 18.22
CA ARG A 716 -31.61 25.29 17.50
C ARG A 716 -32.45 26.49 17.09
N THR A 717 -32.27 27.59 17.78
CA THR A 717 -33.10 28.80 17.61
C THR A 717 -32.24 30.04 17.56
N ARG A 718 -32.81 31.11 16.98
CA ARG A 718 -32.20 32.43 16.98
C ARG A 718 -32.00 32.99 18.39
N VAL A 719 -32.92 32.67 19.30
CA VAL A 719 -32.81 33.07 20.71
C VAL A 719 -31.60 32.42 21.36
N GLU A 720 -31.41 31.13 21.14
CA GLU A 720 -30.22 30.40 21.62
C GLU A 720 -28.93 30.97 21.03
N LEU A 721 -28.92 31.36 19.74
CA LEU A 721 -27.79 32.03 19.10
C LEU A 721 -27.46 33.35 19.81
N THR A 722 -28.46 34.16 20.08
CA THR A 722 -28.31 35.46 20.78
C THR A 722 -27.81 35.25 22.20
N VAL A 723 -28.37 34.30 22.94
CA VAL A 723 -27.95 33.98 24.32
C VAL A 723 -26.49 33.48 24.31
N LEU A 724 -26.11 32.65 23.36
CA LEU A 724 -24.74 32.18 23.23
C LEU A 724 -23.76 33.32 22.94
N ALA A 725 -24.13 34.26 22.05
CA ALA A 725 -23.32 35.45 21.74
C ALA A 725 -23.08 36.34 22.98
N HIS A 726 -24.13 36.60 23.75
CA HIS A 726 -24.02 37.41 24.97
C HIS A 726 -23.26 36.68 26.09
N ARG A 727 -23.38 35.36 26.21
CA ARG A 727 -22.55 34.59 27.15
C ARG A 727 -21.07 34.76 26.83
N ILE A 728 -20.67 34.55 25.57
CA ILE A 728 -19.28 34.73 25.15
C ILE A 728 -18.81 36.17 25.44
N GLY A 729 -19.67 37.18 25.23
CA GLY A 729 -19.36 38.58 25.54
C GLY A 729 -19.25 38.93 27.03
N GLN A 730 -19.84 38.13 27.92
CA GLN A 730 -19.81 38.40 29.39
C GLN A 730 -18.59 37.70 30.08
N PHE A 731 -17.95 36.74 29.46
CA PHE A 731 -16.82 35.96 30.02
C PHE A 731 -15.46 36.39 29.46
N VAL A 732 -15.40 37.41 28.62
CA VAL A 732 -14.21 38.08 28.11
C VAL A 732 -14.21 39.54 28.61
#